data_1f875c6e947da6915d68e53a913b439a
#
_entry.id   1f875c6e947da6915d68e53a913b439a
#
_cell.length_a   1.000
_cell.length_b   1.000
_cell.length_c   1.000
_cell.angle_alpha   90.00
_cell.angle_beta   90.00
_cell.angle_gamma   90.00
#
_symmetry.space_group_name_H-M   'P 1'
#
loop_
_entity.id
_entity.type
_entity.pdbx_description
1 polymer ?
#
loop_
_entity_poly.entity_id
_entity_poly.type
_entity_poly.pdbx_seq_one_letter_code
_entity_poly.pdbx_strand_id
1 'polypeptide(L)'
;MCIRDSTTYMMTPDKDYGQLVTDHVFMYRPKYGDKEFEVMGVEQVKAKFDIQSPAQVIDMLGLMGDSSDNIPGCPGVGEKTAQKLIAEFGSIENLLEHTDQLKGALKTKVETNREMIIFSKFLATIKVDVPIRLDMNSLVREQADEDTLRKIFEELEFRTLMERIFKKESSPASPIAGTLFNQENGPVQGNLFEEFTPDHTNEEKKSNLESLNSLSYDYQLIDTEEKRNEIIKKLLTSEILALDTETTGTDPMDAELVGMSFSITENQAFYVPVPAERKEAIKIVREFEPVFKNEKSLKVGQNIKYDMLVLQNYGIEVRGKLFDTMVAHYVLQPELRHNMDYLAEIYLHYQTIHIEELIGPKGKGQKNMRDLSPQEVYLYACEDADVTLKLKNILEQELKKNDAEKLFYEIEMPLVPVLVNIESNGVRLDTEALKQSSEHFTTRLQSIEKEIYTLAEGEFNIASPKQVGEILFDKLKIVEKAKKTKTGQYVTSEEVLESLRNKHDIIGKILEYRGLKKLLSTYIDALPQLINPKTGRIHTSFNQTVTATGRLSSSNPNLQNIPIRDEDGKEIRKAFIPDDGCSFFSADYSQIELRIMAHLSEDKNMIDAFLSGYDIHAATAAKIYKVDIKEVTADMRRKAKTANFGIIYGISVFGLAERMNVDRKEAKELIDGYFETYPQVKSYMDKSIQVAREHGYVETIFHRKRFLPDINSRNAVVRGYAERNAINAPIQGSAADIIKVAMARIYERFKAEGLKAKMILQVHDELNFSVPAKEKEIVEQVVIEEMEKAYRMHVPLKADCGWGTNWLEAH
;
A
#
# COMPACT_ATOMS: atom_id res chain seq x y z
N MET A 1 -49.44 -18.21 -24.27
CA MET A 1 -48.28 -19.00 -24.71
C MET A 1 -47.78 -19.78 -23.50
N CYS A 2 -47.92 -21.10 -23.51
CA CYS A 2 -47.48 -21.90 -22.37
C CYS A 2 -45.97 -21.97 -22.37
N ILE A 3 -45.33 -21.44 -21.31
CA ILE A 3 -43.87 -21.50 -21.10
C ILE A 3 -43.32 -22.94 -20.96
N ARG A 4 -44.23 -23.93 -21.01
CA ARG A 4 -43.91 -25.37 -20.80
C ARG A 4 -42.90 -25.98 -21.82
N ASP A 5 -42.77 -25.38 -22.98
CA ASP A 5 -41.91 -25.92 -24.08
C ASP A 5 -40.69 -25.01 -24.37
N SER A 6 -40.44 -23.98 -23.55
CA SER A 6 -39.33 -23.05 -23.74
C SER A 6 -38.21 -23.35 -22.77
N THR A 7 -36.97 -23.43 -23.27
CA THR A 7 -35.79 -23.48 -22.41
C THR A 7 -35.59 -22.15 -21.69
N THR A 8 -35.53 -22.18 -20.39
CA THR A 8 -35.34 -20.99 -19.53
C THR A 8 -33.99 -21.04 -18.83
N TYR A 9 -33.25 -19.96 -18.88
CA TYR A 9 -31.98 -19.79 -18.14
C TYR A 9 -32.14 -18.73 -17.05
N MET A 10 -31.89 -19.14 -15.80
CA MET A 10 -31.82 -18.26 -14.63
C MET A 10 -30.39 -17.75 -14.46
N MET A 11 -30.15 -16.49 -14.81
CA MET A 11 -28.81 -15.87 -14.66
C MET A 11 -28.59 -15.44 -13.21
N THR A 12 -28.07 -16.33 -12.38
CA THR A 12 -27.84 -16.06 -10.95
C THR A 12 -26.67 -16.88 -10.40
N PRO A 13 -25.83 -16.29 -9.51
CA PRO A 13 -24.86 -17.05 -8.75
C PRO A 13 -25.48 -17.73 -7.51
N ASP A 14 -26.70 -17.38 -7.17
CA ASP A 14 -27.38 -17.80 -5.95
C ASP A 14 -27.77 -19.28 -6.01
N LYS A 15 -27.26 -20.04 -5.03
CA LYS A 15 -27.47 -21.48 -4.92
C LYS A 15 -28.92 -21.89 -4.66
N ASP A 16 -29.73 -20.99 -4.07
CA ASP A 16 -31.11 -21.28 -3.69
C ASP A 16 -31.98 -21.51 -4.92
N TYR A 17 -31.66 -20.91 -6.05
CA TYR A 17 -32.31 -21.16 -7.33
C TYR A 17 -32.11 -22.59 -7.86
N GLY A 18 -31.22 -23.36 -7.26
CA GLY A 18 -31.08 -24.79 -7.56
C GLY A 18 -32.38 -25.59 -7.39
N GLN A 19 -33.27 -25.17 -6.47
CA GLN A 19 -34.59 -25.78 -6.24
C GLN A 19 -35.54 -25.64 -7.43
N LEU A 20 -35.29 -24.65 -8.31
CA LEU A 20 -36.17 -24.37 -9.46
C LEU A 20 -35.68 -25.03 -10.77
N VAL A 21 -34.55 -25.74 -10.72
CA VAL A 21 -33.98 -26.41 -11.90
C VAL A 21 -34.84 -27.60 -12.31
N THR A 22 -35.18 -27.70 -13.59
CA THR A 22 -35.94 -28.77 -14.22
C THR A 22 -35.30 -29.16 -15.56
N ASP A 23 -35.94 -30.07 -16.30
CA ASP A 23 -35.48 -30.43 -17.65
C ASP A 23 -35.52 -29.29 -18.66
N HIS A 24 -36.24 -28.22 -18.36
CA HIS A 24 -36.39 -27.01 -19.21
C HIS A 24 -35.90 -25.73 -18.54
N VAL A 25 -35.53 -25.78 -17.26
CA VAL A 25 -35.06 -24.61 -16.49
C VAL A 25 -33.64 -24.87 -15.98
N PHE A 26 -32.69 -24.05 -16.39
CA PHE A 26 -31.28 -24.16 -16.09
C PHE A 26 -30.78 -22.95 -15.31
N MET A 27 -29.80 -23.13 -14.43
CA MET A 27 -29.03 -22.03 -13.86
C MET A 27 -27.86 -21.70 -14.78
N TYR A 28 -27.71 -20.41 -15.12
CA TYR A 28 -26.58 -19.85 -15.82
C TYR A 28 -25.72 -19.05 -14.83
N ARG A 29 -24.66 -19.69 -14.33
CA ARG A 29 -23.90 -19.19 -13.19
C ARG A 29 -22.52 -18.69 -13.60
N PRO A 30 -22.10 -17.45 -13.20
CA PRO A 30 -20.72 -17.02 -13.41
C PRO A 30 -19.77 -17.82 -12.51
N LYS A 31 -18.68 -18.33 -13.09
CA LYS A 31 -17.57 -18.91 -12.34
C LYS A 31 -16.72 -17.78 -11.72
N TYR A 32 -16.42 -17.92 -10.46
CA TYR A 32 -15.57 -16.93 -9.76
C TYR A 32 -14.13 -17.04 -10.27
N GLY A 33 -13.61 -15.96 -10.87
CA GLY A 33 -12.23 -15.86 -11.35
C GLY A 33 -11.99 -16.26 -12.82
N ASP A 34 -12.97 -16.87 -13.49
CA ASP A 34 -12.90 -17.20 -14.91
C ASP A 34 -13.93 -16.37 -15.69
N LYS A 35 -13.62 -16.08 -16.97
CA LYS A 35 -14.57 -15.42 -17.87
C LYS A 35 -15.67 -16.39 -18.37
N GLU A 36 -15.74 -17.59 -17.83
CA GLU A 36 -16.64 -18.64 -18.25
C GLU A 36 -17.85 -18.75 -17.33
N PHE A 37 -18.97 -19.13 -17.92
CA PHE A 37 -20.21 -19.42 -17.23
C PHE A 37 -20.41 -20.93 -17.14
N GLU A 38 -21.04 -21.37 -16.06
CA GLU A 38 -21.43 -22.76 -15.85
C GLU A 38 -22.95 -22.89 -16.03
N VAL A 39 -23.36 -23.79 -16.90
CA VAL A 39 -24.79 -24.13 -17.05
C VAL A 39 -25.08 -25.34 -16.14
N MET A 40 -25.96 -25.14 -15.16
CA MET A 40 -26.34 -26.19 -14.22
C MET A 40 -27.78 -26.66 -14.52
N GLY A 41 -27.91 -27.89 -14.99
CA GLY A 41 -29.16 -28.60 -15.10
C GLY A 41 -29.38 -29.55 -13.90
N VAL A 42 -30.35 -30.46 -14.04
CA VAL A 42 -30.78 -31.41 -12.97
C VAL A 42 -29.59 -32.19 -12.44
N GLU A 43 -28.78 -32.79 -13.30
CA GLU A 43 -27.66 -33.65 -12.91
C GLU A 43 -26.54 -32.87 -12.21
N GLN A 44 -26.26 -31.65 -12.67
CA GLN A 44 -25.26 -30.78 -12.04
C GLN A 44 -25.69 -30.31 -10.65
N VAL A 45 -26.97 -29.99 -10.45
CA VAL A 45 -27.52 -29.65 -9.13
C VAL A 45 -27.46 -30.85 -8.19
N LYS A 46 -27.88 -32.02 -8.65
CA LYS A 46 -27.81 -33.25 -7.87
C LYS A 46 -26.39 -33.58 -7.43
N ALA A 47 -25.43 -33.51 -8.35
CA ALA A 47 -24.03 -33.77 -8.07
C ALA A 47 -23.42 -32.74 -7.11
N LYS A 48 -23.80 -31.46 -7.23
CA LYS A 48 -23.29 -30.40 -6.37
C LYS A 48 -23.71 -30.50 -4.91
N PHE A 49 -24.98 -30.83 -4.67
CA PHE A 49 -25.55 -30.88 -3.33
C PHE A 49 -25.57 -32.33 -2.75
N ASP A 50 -25.17 -33.34 -3.53
CA ASP A 50 -25.23 -34.74 -3.21
C ASP A 50 -26.67 -35.17 -2.82
N ILE A 51 -27.63 -34.85 -3.70
CA ILE A 51 -29.06 -35.06 -3.52
C ILE A 51 -29.67 -35.84 -4.70
N GLN A 52 -30.87 -36.38 -4.52
CA GLN A 52 -31.53 -37.18 -5.56
C GLN A 52 -32.40 -36.34 -6.51
N SER A 53 -32.84 -35.18 -6.08
CA SER A 53 -33.66 -34.26 -6.91
C SER A 53 -33.38 -32.80 -6.56
N PRO A 54 -33.51 -31.84 -7.52
CA PRO A 54 -33.36 -30.44 -7.26
C PRO A 54 -34.29 -29.89 -6.15
N ALA A 55 -35.45 -30.43 -5.97
CA ALA A 55 -36.40 -30.05 -4.90
C ALA A 55 -35.80 -30.24 -3.49
N GLN A 56 -34.87 -31.17 -3.31
CA GLN A 56 -34.23 -31.41 -2.01
C GLN A 56 -33.22 -30.30 -1.63
N VAL A 57 -32.93 -29.36 -2.50
CA VAL A 57 -32.13 -28.16 -2.14
C VAL A 57 -32.79 -27.42 -0.97
N ILE A 58 -34.11 -27.35 -0.93
CA ILE A 58 -34.87 -26.72 0.16
C ILE A 58 -34.62 -27.46 1.49
N ASP A 59 -34.63 -28.79 1.48
CA ASP A 59 -34.37 -29.58 2.67
C ASP A 59 -32.92 -29.46 3.15
N MET A 60 -31.99 -29.42 2.23
CA MET A 60 -30.58 -29.19 2.54
C MET A 60 -30.40 -27.83 3.25
N LEU A 61 -30.94 -26.74 2.68
CA LEU A 61 -30.84 -25.40 3.25
C LEU A 61 -31.62 -25.28 4.57
N GLY A 62 -32.78 -25.92 4.69
CA GLY A 62 -33.55 -25.95 5.93
C GLY A 62 -32.80 -26.63 7.09
N LEU A 63 -31.97 -27.65 6.81
CA LEU A 63 -31.16 -28.33 7.83
C LEU A 63 -29.85 -27.59 8.14
N MET A 64 -29.07 -27.22 7.11
CA MET A 64 -27.76 -26.61 7.34
C MET A 64 -27.81 -25.12 7.61
N GLY A 65 -28.92 -24.45 7.28
CA GLY A 65 -29.05 -23.01 7.31
C GLY A 65 -28.30 -22.32 6.16
N ASP A 66 -28.50 -21.01 6.06
CA ASP A 66 -27.74 -20.14 5.17
C ASP A 66 -27.36 -18.85 5.88
N SER A 67 -26.06 -18.66 6.10
CA SER A 67 -25.55 -17.47 6.75
C SER A 67 -25.62 -16.22 5.86
N SER A 68 -25.72 -16.38 4.53
CA SER A 68 -25.85 -15.26 3.58
C SER A 68 -27.22 -14.62 3.69
N ASP A 69 -28.26 -15.45 3.89
CA ASP A 69 -29.66 -15.04 3.96
C ASP A 69 -30.20 -15.05 5.39
N ASN A 70 -29.32 -15.26 6.36
CA ASN A 70 -29.66 -15.33 7.79
C ASN A 70 -30.71 -16.41 8.11
N ILE A 71 -30.65 -17.54 7.38
CA ILE A 71 -31.48 -18.73 7.66
C ILE A 71 -30.80 -19.57 8.73
N PRO A 72 -31.43 -19.80 9.91
CA PRO A 72 -30.72 -20.36 11.06
C PRO A 72 -30.36 -21.86 10.91
N GLY A 73 -31.15 -22.65 10.22
CA GLY A 73 -30.95 -24.10 10.12
C GLY A 73 -31.07 -24.82 11.46
N CYS A 74 -30.56 -26.06 11.51
CA CYS A 74 -30.41 -26.83 12.76
C CYS A 74 -29.04 -26.56 13.38
N PRO A 75 -28.91 -25.96 14.57
CA PRO A 75 -27.62 -25.64 15.19
C PRO A 75 -26.70 -26.86 15.33
N GLY A 76 -25.51 -26.75 14.70
CA GLY A 76 -24.52 -27.83 14.71
C GLY A 76 -24.77 -28.95 13.71
N VAL A 77 -25.64 -28.75 12.73
CA VAL A 77 -25.80 -29.55 11.51
C VAL A 77 -25.22 -28.75 10.35
N GLY A 78 -24.08 -29.16 9.83
CA GLY A 78 -23.46 -28.55 8.64
C GLY A 78 -23.76 -29.38 7.39
N GLU A 79 -23.27 -28.91 6.23
CA GLU A 79 -23.53 -29.45 4.90
C GLU A 79 -23.42 -30.98 4.81
N LYS A 80 -22.30 -31.57 5.27
CA LYS A 80 -22.07 -33.01 5.22
C LYS A 80 -23.06 -33.83 6.07
N THR A 81 -23.54 -33.25 7.17
CA THR A 81 -24.51 -33.93 8.04
C THR A 81 -25.89 -33.84 7.41
N ALA A 82 -26.24 -32.64 6.85
CA ALA A 82 -27.48 -32.44 6.12
C ALA A 82 -27.59 -33.39 4.91
N GLN A 83 -26.52 -33.52 4.11
CA GLN A 83 -26.43 -34.44 2.98
C GLN A 83 -26.77 -35.89 3.40
N LYS A 84 -26.15 -36.40 4.49
CA LYS A 84 -26.41 -37.74 5.00
C LYS A 84 -27.87 -37.92 5.45
N LEU A 85 -28.43 -36.91 6.14
CA LEU A 85 -29.80 -36.97 6.60
C LEU A 85 -30.80 -36.96 5.43
N ILE A 86 -30.57 -36.15 4.44
CA ILE A 86 -31.44 -36.11 3.25
C ILE A 86 -31.27 -37.33 2.37
N ALA A 87 -30.07 -37.88 2.25
CA ALA A 87 -29.86 -39.18 1.57
C ALA A 87 -30.59 -40.33 2.27
N GLU A 88 -30.66 -40.33 3.60
CA GLU A 88 -31.28 -41.42 4.42
C GLU A 88 -32.80 -41.27 4.51
N PHE A 89 -33.27 -39.99 4.76
CA PHE A 89 -34.71 -39.77 5.04
C PHE A 89 -35.46 -39.12 3.85
N GLY A 90 -34.79 -38.63 2.85
CA GLY A 90 -35.37 -38.02 1.65
C GLY A 90 -35.92 -36.59 1.81
N SER A 91 -36.50 -36.24 2.95
CA SER A 91 -37.01 -34.95 3.28
C SER A 91 -36.95 -34.62 4.76
N ILE A 92 -37.06 -33.34 5.12
CA ILE A 92 -37.15 -32.87 6.51
C ILE A 92 -38.40 -33.47 7.23
N GLU A 93 -39.53 -33.53 6.54
CA GLU A 93 -40.77 -34.09 7.13
C GLU A 93 -40.56 -35.54 7.57
N ASN A 94 -40.04 -36.35 6.67
CA ASN A 94 -39.77 -37.77 6.98
C ASN A 94 -38.70 -37.91 8.07
N LEU A 95 -37.65 -37.08 8.07
CA LEU A 95 -36.67 -37.05 9.15
C LEU A 95 -37.29 -36.74 10.51
N LEU A 96 -38.19 -35.74 10.57
CA LEU A 96 -38.84 -35.32 11.80
C LEU A 96 -39.87 -36.29 12.29
N GLU A 97 -40.45 -37.17 11.44
CA GLU A 97 -41.32 -38.27 11.82
C GLU A 97 -40.59 -39.48 12.34
N HIS A 98 -39.31 -39.68 11.92
CA HIS A 98 -38.50 -40.85 12.24
C HIS A 98 -37.25 -40.51 13.07
N THR A 99 -37.34 -39.52 13.97
CA THR A 99 -36.23 -39.12 14.85
C THR A 99 -35.76 -40.25 15.78
N ASP A 100 -36.58 -41.28 16.00
CA ASP A 100 -36.23 -42.50 16.77
C ASP A 100 -35.08 -43.28 16.13
N GLN A 101 -34.87 -43.18 14.82
CA GLN A 101 -33.77 -43.82 14.08
C GLN A 101 -32.44 -43.08 14.27
N LEU A 102 -32.46 -41.83 14.72
CA LEU A 102 -31.27 -41.03 15.02
C LEU A 102 -30.67 -41.45 16.39
N LYS A 103 -29.35 -41.34 16.51
CA LYS A 103 -28.60 -41.71 17.73
C LYS A 103 -27.83 -40.52 18.33
N GLY A 104 -27.71 -40.56 19.66
CA GLY A 104 -26.81 -39.66 20.40
C GLY A 104 -27.17 -38.16 20.23
N ALA A 105 -26.17 -37.32 20.22
CA ALA A 105 -26.30 -35.86 20.18
C ALA A 105 -27.07 -35.31 18.95
N LEU A 106 -27.04 -36.04 17.82
CA LEU A 106 -27.73 -35.65 16.61
C LEU A 106 -29.26 -35.76 16.79
N LYS A 107 -29.75 -36.81 17.45
CA LYS A 107 -31.16 -36.99 17.81
C LYS A 107 -31.65 -35.81 18.63
N THR A 108 -30.96 -35.51 19.72
CA THR A 108 -31.34 -34.40 20.61
C THR A 108 -31.37 -33.08 19.87
N LYS A 109 -30.37 -32.81 18.99
CA LYS A 109 -30.33 -31.57 18.22
C LYS A 109 -31.54 -31.42 17.28
N VAL A 110 -31.88 -32.45 16.53
CA VAL A 110 -33.01 -32.40 15.58
C VAL A 110 -34.33 -32.27 16.34
N GLU A 111 -34.53 -33.03 17.43
CA GLU A 111 -35.77 -32.97 18.22
C GLU A 111 -35.94 -31.61 18.93
N THR A 112 -34.87 -31.06 19.51
CA THR A 112 -34.92 -29.76 20.22
C THR A 112 -35.16 -28.59 19.28
N ASN A 113 -34.67 -28.66 18.02
CA ASN A 113 -34.78 -27.59 17.05
C ASN A 113 -35.82 -27.84 15.96
N ARG A 114 -36.81 -28.70 16.22
CA ARG A 114 -37.87 -29.09 15.24
C ARG A 114 -38.55 -27.88 14.59
N GLU A 115 -39.02 -26.94 15.37
CA GLU A 115 -39.70 -25.73 14.86
C GLU A 115 -38.76 -24.83 14.04
N MET A 116 -37.49 -24.71 14.49
CA MET A 116 -36.46 -23.94 13.79
C MET A 116 -36.15 -24.57 12.41
N ILE A 117 -36.06 -25.87 12.32
CA ILE A 117 -35.83 -26.60 11.05
C ILE A 117 -36.98 -26.36 10.08
N ILE A 118 -38.24 -26.48 10.54
CA ILE A 118 -39.41 -26.24 9.72
C ILE A 118 -39.46 -24.79 9.26
N PHE A 119 -39.19 -23.85 10.14
CA PHE A 119 -39.11 -22.43 9.83
C PHE A 119 -38.01 -22.12 8.84
N SER A 120 -36.85 -22.72 9.00
CA SER A 120 -35.71 -22.57 8.07
C SER A 120 -36.02 -23.13 6.68
N LYS A 121 -36.72 -24.26 6.60
CA LYS A 121 -37.23 -24.79 5.32
C LYS A 121 -38.21 -23.83 4.67
N PHE A 122 -39.11 -23.25 5.43
CA PHE A 122 -40.04 -22.24 4.93
C PHE A 122 -39.31 -21.02 4.36
N LEU A 123 -38.34 -20.49 5.07
CA LEU A 123 -37.52 -19.36 4.62
C LEU A 123 -36.70 -19.68 3.35
N ALA A 124 -36.14 -20.90 3.24
CA ALA A 124 -35.38 -21.34 2.09
C ALA A 124 -36.23 -21.61 0.85
N THR A 125 -37.55 -21.73 1.00
CA THR A 125 -38.44 -22.05 -0.12
C THR A 125 -38.79 -20.80 -0.93
N ILE A 126 -38.37 -20.80 -2.19
CA ILE A 126 -38.71 -19.70 -3.12
C ILE A 126 -40.20 -19.72 -3.42
N LYS A 127 -40.85 -18.57 -3.22
CA LYS A 127 -42.26 -18.41 -3.51
C LYS A 127 -42.49 -18.23 -5.01
N VAL A 128 -43.14 -19.19 -5.68
CA VAL A 128 -43.34 -19.23 -7.13
C VAL A 128 -44.74 -18.75 -7.54
N ASP A 129 -45.64 -18.54 -6.57
CA ASP A 129 -47.07 -18.14 -6.77
C ASP A 129 -47.32 -16.66 -6.47
N VAL A 130 -46.29 -15.83 -6.61
CA VAL A 130 -46.37 -14.37 -6.43
C VAL A 130 -47.36 -13.81 -7.48
N PRO A 131 -48.35 -12.96 -7.09
CA PRO A 131 -49.38 -12.44 -8.01
C PRO A 131 -48.80 -11.31 -8.90
N ILE A 132 -47.83 -11.65 -9.72
CA ILE A 132 -47.21 -10.76 -10.72
C ILE A 132 -47.71 -11.12 -12.09
N ARG A 133 -48.18 -10.14 -12.86
CA ARG A 133 -48.46 -10.33 -14.28
C ARG A 133 -47.26 -9.91 -15.10
N LEU A 134 -46.69 -10.85 -15.83
CA LEU A 134 -45.59 -10.57 -16.74
C LEU A 134 -46.19 -10.07 -18.07
N ASP A 135 -45.86 -8.83 -18.44
CA ASP A 135 -46.17 -8.32 -19.79
C ASP A 135 -44.94 -8.50 -20.66
N MET A 136 -45.03 -9.48 -21.57
CA MET A 136 -43.93 -9.78 -22.50
C MET A 136 -43.61 -8.63 -23.47
N ASN A 137 -44.56 -7.75 -23.73
CA ASN A 137 -44.37 -6.61 -24.62
C ASN A 137 -43.60 -5.47 -23.96
N SER A 138 -43.58 -5.42 -22.62
CA SER A 138 -42.77 -4.45 -21.86
C SER A 138 -41.32 -4.89 -21.68
N LEU A 139 -40.98 -6.15 -22.01
CA LEU A 139 -39.63 -6.68 -21.92
C LEU A 139 -38.79 -6.40 -23.17
N VAL A 140 -38.97 -5.24 -23.78
CA VAL A 140 -38.14 -4.78 -24.90
C VAL A 140 -36.94 -4.06 -24.34
N ARG A 141 -35.76 -4.44 -24.82
CA ARG A 141 -34.51 -3.74 -24.47
C ARG A 141 -34.55 -2.34 -25.08
N GLU A 142 -34.71 -1.34 -24.26
CA GLU A 142 -34.58 0.06 -24.68
C GLU A 142 -33.11 0.39 -24.94
N GLN A 143 -32.84 1.36 -25.79
CA GLN A 143 -31.49 1.89 -25.93
C GLN A 143 -31.13 2.65 -24.67
N ALA A 144 -29.90 2.46 -24.22
CA ALA A 144 -29.41 3.19 -23.06
C ALA A 144 -29.39 4.71 -23.35
N ASP A 145 -29.79 5.50 -22.37
CA ASP A 145 -29.56 6.95 -22.38
C ASP A 145 -28.07 7.16 -22.12
N GLU A 146 -27.31 7.25 -23.23
CA GLU A 146 -25.84 7.35 -23.16
C GLU A 146 -25.39 8.62 -22.44
N ASP A 147 -26.11 9.73 -22.62
CA ASP A 147 -25.72 11.01 -22.00
C ASP A 147 -25.90 11.00 -20.47
N THR A 148 -27.01 10.42 -20.01
CA THR A 148 -27.23 10.24 -18.57
C THR A 148 -26.27 9.23 -17.95
N LEU A 149 -26.00 8.12 -18.65
CA LEU A 149 -25.04 7.12 -18.17
C LEU A 149 -23.61 7.67 -18.11
N ARG A 150 -23.19 8.47 -19.09
CA ARG A 150 -21.87 9.14 -19.06
C ARG A 150 -21.74 10.03 -17.83
N LYS A 151 -22.70 10.89 -17.58
CA LYS A 151 -22.69 11.75 -16.38
C LYS A 151 -22.62 10.97 -15.08
N ILE A 152 -23.40 9.88 -14.96
CA ILE A 152 -23.38 9.02 -13.77
C ILE A 152 -22.01 8.32 -13.64
N PHE A 153 -21.41 7.83 -14.74
CA PHE A 153 -20.11 7.17 -14.67
C PHE A 153 -18.96 8.15 -14.42
N GLU A 154 -19.06 9.38 -14.91
CA GLU A 154 -18.15 10.48 -14.58
C GLU A 154 -18.26 10.85 -13.08
N GLU A 155 -19.48 11.04 -12.56
CA GLU A 155 -19.71 11.32 -11.14
C GLU A 155 -19.20 10.20 -10.22
N LEU A 156 -19.38 8.93 -10.63
CA LEU A 156 -18.94 7.74 -9.88
C LEU A 156 -17.52 7.27 -10.23
N GLU A 157 -16.82 7.97 -11.13
CA GLU A 157 -15.46 7.63 -11.60
C GLU A 157 -15.32 6.21 -12.18
N PHE A 158 -16.36 5.69 -12.82
CA PHE A 158 -16.40 4.33 -13.41
C PHE A 158 -15.77 4.29 -14.81
N ARG A 159 -14.52 4.68 -14.96
CA ARG A 159 -13.80 4.81 -16.24
C ARG A 159 -13.76 3.51 -17.06
N THR A 160 -13.31 2.42 -16.45
CA THR A 160 -13.23 1.11 -17.14
C THR A 160 -14.61 0.62 -17.60
N LEU A 161 -15.66 0.93 -16.85
CA LEU A 161 -17.02 0.57 -17.22
C LEU A 161 -17.52 1.45 -18.37
N MET A 162 -17.22 2.75 -18.33
CA MET A 162 -17.49 3.71 -19.39
C MET A 162 -16.84 3.28 -20.72
N GLU A 163 -15.56 2.95 -20.70
CA GLU A 163 -14.85 2.46 -21.88
C GLU A 163 -15.46 1.17 -22.44
N ARG A 164 -15.83 0.23 -21.59
CA ARG A 164 -16.44 -1.05 -22.02
C ARG A 164 -17.82 -0.91 -22.63
N ILE A 165 -18.63 0.01 -22.11
CA ILE A 165 -20.03 0.18 -22.55
C ILE A 165 -20.11 1.06 -23.80
N PHE A 166 -19.27 2.10 -23.88
CA PHE A 166 -19.32 3.05 -25.01
C PHE A 166 -18.32 2.77 -26.12
N LYS A 167 -17.48 1.71 -26.00
CA LYS A 167 -16.72 1.21 -27.16
C LYS A 167 -17.70 0.62 -28.19
N LYS A 168 -17.92 1.31 -29.28
CA LYS A 168 -18.63 0.76 -30.43
C LYS A 168 -17.80 -0.42 -31.00
N GLU A 169 -18.45 -1.58 -31.13
CA GLU A 169 -17.89 -2.74 -31.80
C GLU A 169 -17.52 -2.36 -33.27
N SER A 170 -16.24 -2.39 -33.56
CA SER A 170 -15.77 -2.40 -34.97
C SER A 170 -15.13 -3.75 -35.24
N SER A 171 -15.89 -4.52 -36.04
CA SER A 171 -15.48 -5.68 -36.89
C SER A 171 -15.29 -7.07 -36.26
N PRO A 172 -15.66 -8.14 -37.01
CA PRO A 172 -15.76 -9.50 -36.48
C PRO A 172 -14.40 -10.15 -36.36
N ALA A 173 -14.23 -10.88 -35.27
CA ALA A 173 -13.04 -11.65 -34.95
C ALA A 173 -12.76 -12.72 -36.04
N SER A 174 -11.59 -12.69 -36.65
CA SER A 174 -10.99 -13.83 -37.34
C SER A 174 -10.30 -14.75 -36.32
N PRO A 175 -10.37 -16.08 -36.47
CA PRO A 175 -9.79 -17.01 -35.54
C PRO A 175 -8.27 -17.05 -35.69
N ILE A 176 -7.55 -16.70 -34.66
CA ILE A 176 -6.11 -16.89 -34.63
C ILE A 176 -5.80 -18.29 -34.07
N ALA A 177 -5.31 -19.12 -34.95
CA ALA A 177 -4.65 -20.37 -34.65
C ALA A 177 -3.35 -20.12 -33.90
N GLY A 178 -3.05 -21.03 -32.95
CA GLY A 178 -1.95 -20.91 -32.05
C GLY A 178 -0.57 -20.88 -32.65
N THR A 179 0.34 -20.30 -31.92
CA THR A 179 1.75 -20.73 -31.91
C THR A 179 2.34 -20.57 -30.49
N LEU A 180 2.96 -21.66 -30.10
CA LEU A 180 3.72 -21.90 -28.86
C LEU A 180 5.09 -21.20 -28.88
N PHE A 181 5.59 -21.02 -27.65
CA PHE A 181 6.99 -20.85 -27.23
C PHE A 181 7.71 -19.51 -27.49
N ASN A 182 8.11 -18.81 -26.43
CA ASN A 182 9.42 -18.96 -25.81
C ASN A 182 9.56 -18.25 -24.46
N GLN A 183 10.36 -18.89 -23.66
CA GLN A 183 10.85 -18.67 -22.32
C GLN A 183 11.64 -17.38 -22.12
N GLU A 184 11.69 -17.09 -20.85
CA GLU A 184 12.75 -16.49 -20.02
C GLU A 184 12.44 -15.10 -19.52
N ASN A 185 12.02 -15.07 -18.22
CA ASN A 185 12.72 -14.25 -17.23
C ASN A 185 12.11 -14.49 -15.84
N GLY A 186 12.98 -14.54 -14.83
CA GLY A 186 12.73 -14.95 -13.46
C GLY A 186 11.78 -14.04 -12.67
N PRO A 187 11.49 -14.40 -11.42
CA PRO A 187 10.40 -13.84 -10.66
C PRO A 187 10.69 -12.40 -10.23
N VAL A 188 10.00 -11.48 -10.85
CA VAL A 188 9.85 -10.12 -10.35
C VAL A 188 8.89 -10.19 -9.18
N GLN A 189 9.34 -9.76 -8.02
CA GLN A 189 8.55 -9.56 -6.83
C GLN A 189 7.45 -8.55 -7.17
N GLY A 190 6.20 -9.02 -7.23
CA GLY A 190 5.07 -8.20 -7.63
C GLY A 190 4.88 -7.02 -6.67
N ASN A 191 5.15 -5.84 -7.16
CA ASN A 191 4.60 -4.63 -6.59
C ASN A 191 3.10 -4.64 -6.83
N LEU A 192 2.31 -4.39 -5.79
CA LEU A 192 0.85 -4.34 -5.84
C LEU A 192 0.31 -3.18 -6.70
N PHE A 193 1.18 -2.48 -7.39
CA PHE A 193 0.92 -1.35 -8.29
C PHE A 193 1.67 -1.54 -9.61
N GLU A 194 1.37 -2.62 -10.34
CA GLU A 194 1.69 -2.61 -11.77
C GLU A 194 0.72 -1.66 -12.46
N GLU A 195 1.27 -0.62 -13.04
CA GLU A 195 0.60 0.26 -13.98
C GLU A 195 0.03 -0.57 -15.14
N PHE A 196 -1.30 -0.64 -15.21
CA PHE A 196 -1.96 -1.03 -16.43
C PHE A 196 -1.72 0.08 -17.45
N THR A 197 -0.75 -0.10 -18.32
CA THR A 197 -0.64 0.72 -19.54
C THR A 197 -1.75 0.32 -20.49
N PRO A 198 -2.61 1.23 -20.93
CA PRO A 198 -3.53 0.95 -22.03
C PRO A 198 -2.74 0.85 -23.34
N ASP A 199 -3.02 -0.19 -24.11
CA ASP A 199 -2.54 -0.34 -25.49
C ASP A 199 -3.08 0.83 -26.33
N HIS A 200 -2.21 1.74 -26.71
CA HIS A 200 -2.54 2.87 -27.59
C HIS A 200 -2.52 2.42 -29.04
N THR A 201 -3.69 2.13 -29.58
CA THR A 201 -3.93 2.27 -31.01
C THR A 201 -4.78 3.50 -31.24
N ASN A 202 -4.17 4.49 -31.90
CA ASN A 202 -4.76 5.77 -32.25
C ASN A 202 -6.07 5.61 -33.01
N GLU A 203 -7.16 6.12 -32.47
CA GLU A 203 -8.27 6.75 -33.20
C GLU A 203 -8.78 7.90 -32.32
N GLU A 204 -8.84 9.09 -32.89
CA GLU A 204 -9.33 10.32 -32.28
C GLU A 204 -10.73 10.10 -31.67
N LYS A 205 -10.76 9.90 -30.34
CA LYS A 205 -12.00 10.01 -29.58
C LYS A 205 -12.08 11.43 -29.07
N LYS A 206 -13.08 12.17 -29.49
CA LYS A 206 -13.49 13.41 -28.84
C LYS A 206 -13.88 13.06 -27.38
N SER A 207 -12.94 13.18 -26.48
CA SER A 207 -13.23 13.28 -25.05
C SER A 207 -14.00 14.58 -24.83
N ASN A 208 -14.97 14.61 -23.94
CA ASN A 208 -15.63 15.86 -23.53
C ASN A 208 -14.72 16.73 -22.67
N LEU A 209 -13.44 16.38 -22.53
CA LEU A 209 -12.44 17.13 -21.81
C LEU A 209 -11.91 18.27 -22.69
N GLU A 210 -11.68 19.40 -22.10
CA GLU A 210 -10.94 20.48 -22.73
C GLU A 210 -9.50 20.03 -22.96
N SER A 211 -8.83 20.59 -23.96
CA SER A 211 -7.42 20.38 -24.26
C SER A 211 -6.80 21.67 -24.73
N LEU A 212 -5.49 21.69 -24.90
CA LEU A 212 -4.78 22.87 -25.34
C LEU A 212 -5.37 23.46 -26.64
N ASN A 213 -5.86 22.64 -27.56
CA ASN A 213 -6.49 23.06 -28.80
C ASN A 213 -7.84 23.76 -28.63
N SER A 214 -8.49 23.60 -27.46
CA SER A 214 -9.80 24.23 -27.19
C SER A 214 -9.67 25.55 -26.38
N LEU A 215 -8.49 25.87 -25.90
CA LEU A 215 -8.24 27.04 -25.04
C LEU A 215 -7.54 28.19 -25.78
N SER A 216 -7.77 29.41 -25.29
CA SER A 216 -6.95 30.55 -25.68
C SER A 216 -5.81 30.67 -24.65
N TYR A 217 -4.57 30.61 -25.10
CA TYR A 217 -3.38 30.66 -24.27
C TYR A 217 -2.31 31.61 -24.84
N ASP A 218 -1.42 32.08 -23.98
CA ASP A 218 -0.23 32.85 -24.31
C ASP A 218 1.03 32.12 -23.82
N TYR A 219 1.44 31.05 -24.55
CA TYR A 219 2.63 30.29 -24.27
C TYR A 219 3.79 30.78 -25.14
N GLN A 220 4.89 31.11 -24.47
CA GLN A 220 6.02 31.77 -25.13
C GLN A 220 7.33 30.99 -24.97
N LEU A 221 8.02 30.81 -26.10
CA LEU A 221 9.40 30.31 -26.11
C LEU A 221 10.38 31.47 -25.85
N ILE A 222 11.16 31.35 -24.78
CA ILE A 222 12.12 32.34 -24.30
C ILE A 222 13.54 31.93 -24.68
N ASP A 223 13.89 32.12 -25.93
CA ASP A 223 15.11 31.58 -26.54
C ASP A 223 16.24 32.62 -26.69
N THR A 224 15.99 33.93 -26.36
CA THR A 224 17.01 34.98 -26.41
C THR A 224 17.28 35.60 -25.05
N GLU A 225 18.46 36.23 -24.88
CA GLU A 225 18.86 36.90 -23.65
C GLU A 225 17.91 38.06 -23.31
N GLU A 226 17.45 38.80 -24.32
CA GLU A 226 16.52 39.93 -24.13
C GLU A 226 15.19 39.42 -23.55
N LYS A 227 14.62 38.36 -24.12
CA LYS A 227 13.40 37.75 -23.61
C LYS A 227 13.59 37.20 -22.20
N ARG A 228 14.74 36.55 -21.89
CA ARG A 228 15.04 36.08 -20.53
C ARG A 228 15.11 37.23 -19.53
N ASN A 229 15.79 38.33 -19.87
CA ASN A 229 15.87 39.50 -19.02
C ASN A 229 14.49 40.17 -18.78
N GLU A 230 13.60 40.13 -19.78
CA GLU A 230 12.23 40.65 -19.64
C GLU A 230 11.40 39.75 -18.70
N ILE A 231 11.42 38.42 -18.90
CA ILE A 231 10.63 37.53 -18.10
C ILE A 231 11.11 37.47 -16.64
N ILE A 232 12.42 37.49 -16.39
CA ILE A 232 12.98 37.56 -15.02
C ILE A 232 12.40 38.73 -14.23
N LYS A 233 12.25 39.91 -14.85
CA LYS A 233 11.63 41.05 -14.19
C LYS A 233 10.18 40.82 -13.83
N LYS A 234 9.40 40.13 -14.69
CA LYS A 234 8.01 39.78 -14.42
C LYS A 234 7.93 38.74 -13.27
N LEU A 235 8.76 37.70 -13.33
CA LEU A 235 8.78 36.65 -12.32
C LEU A 235 9.19 37.14 -10.93
N LEU A 236 10.12 38.11 -10.85
CA LEU A 236 10.55 38.71 -9.58
C LEU A 236 9.46 39.51 -8.87
N THR A 237 8.48 40.05 -9.60
CA THR A 237 7.37 40.83 -9.04
C THR A 237 6.14 39.96 -8.71
N SER A 238 6.12 38.69 -9.11
CA SER A 238 4.99 37.83 -8.87
C SER A 238 4.98 37.28 -7.45
N GLU A 239 3.80 37.27 -6.84
CA GLU A 239 3.56 36.65 -5.52
C GLU A 239 3.49 35.12 -5.61
N ILE A 240 3.11 34.56 -6.77
CA ILE A 240 2.98 33.15 -7.05
C ILE A 240 3.76 32.80 -8.30
N LEU A 241 4.51 31.72 -8.27
CA LEU A 241 5.32 31.23 -9.37
C LEU A 241 5.17 29.74 -9.49
N ALA A 242 4.40 29.27 -10.47
CA ALA A 242 4.44 27.85 -10.84
C ALA A 242 5.68 27.61 -11.72
N LEU A 243 6.37 26.52 -11.45
CA LEU A 243 7.59 26.11 -12.15
C LEU A 243 7.58 24.60 -12.39
N ASP A 244 8.21 24.21 -13.48
CA ASP A 244 8.48 22.83 -13.84
C ASP A 244 9.81 22.73 -14.59
N THR A 245 10.46 21.56 -14.57
CA THR A 245 11.75 21.31 -15.23
C THR A 245 11.67 20.14 -16.18
N GLU A 246 12.06 20.38 -17.44
CA GLU A 246 12.27 19.33 -18.43
C GLU A 246 13.68 18.77 -18.35
N THR A 247 13.79 17.46 -18.31
CA THR A 247 15.05 16.77 -18.05
C THR A 247 15.29 15.56 -18.95
N THR A 248 16.50 15.02 -18.91
CA THR A 248 16.89 13.85 -19.69
C THR A 248 16.48 12.52 -19.06
N GLY A 249 15.95 12.49 -17.84
CA GLY A 249 15.60 11.27 -17.13
C GLY A 249 14.88 11.52 -15.81
N THR A 250 14.46 10.45 -15.17
CA THR A 250 13.66 10.50 -13.94
C THR A 250 14.49 10.46 -12.65
N ASP A 251 15.79 10.16 -12.72
CA ASP A 251 16.69 10.26 -11.57
C ASP A 251 17.26 11.68 -11.50
N PRO A 252 16.87 12.49 -10.50
CA PRO A 252 17.30 13.89 -10.41
C PRO A 252 18.81 14.06 -10.20
N MET A 253 19.50 13.04 -9.67
CA MET A 253 20.96 13.09 -9.44
C MET A 253 21.77 12.95 -10.72
N ASP A 254 21.22 12.27 -11.72
CA ASP A 254 21.89 12.00 -13.00
C ASP A 254 21.29 12.82 -14.16
N ALA A 255 20.04 13.23 -14.05
CA ALA A 255 19.32 13.96 -15.08
C ALA A 255 20.00 15.29 -15.43
N GLU A 256 20.03 15.61 -16.72
CA GLU A 256 20.44 16.92 -17.23
C GLU A 256 19.20 17.76 -17.50
N LEU A 257 19.27 19.05 -17.17
CA LEU A 257 18.20 20.01 -17.41
C LEU A 257 18.11 20.36 -18.89
N VAL A 258 16.94 20.14 -19.49
CA VAL A 258 16.61 20.44 -20.89
C VAL A 258 15.96 21.81 -21.03
N GLY A 259 15.17 22.19 -20.03
CA GLY A 259 14.52 23.49 -19.98
C GLY A 259 13.81 23.75 -18.65
N MET A 260 13.34 24.95 -18.48
CA MET A 260 12.58 25.42 -17.33
C MET A 260 11.31 26.12 -17.83
N SER A 261 10.17 25.78 -17.27
CA SER A 261 8.90 26.43 -17.55
C SER A 261 8.37 27.19 -16.34
N PHE A 262 7.66 28.29 -16.61
CA PHE A 262 7.12 29.16 -15.57
C PHE A 262 5.72 29.63 -15.92
N SER A 263 4.82 29.70 -14.95
CA SER A 263 3.51 30.32 -15.05
C SER A 263 3.23 31.18 -13.82
N ILE A 264 2.70 32.38 -14.05
CA ILE A 264 2.31 33.36 -13.01
C ILE A 264 0.87 33.80 -13.13
N THR A 265 0.24 33.50 -14.25
CA THR A 265 -1.17 33.79 -14.55
C THR A 265 -1.72 32.65 -15.37
N GLU A 266 -2.94 32.20 -15.07
CA GLU A 266 -3.60 31.11 -15.81
C GLU A 266 -3.65 31.41 -17.30
N ASN A 267 -3.43 30.37 -18.11
CA ASN A 267 -3.33 30.41 -19.58
C ASN A 267 -2.13 31.21 -20.11
N GLN A 268 -1.15 31.56 -19.26
CA GLN A 268 0.08 32.21 -19.68
C GLN A 268 1.28 31.44 -19.08
N ALA A 269 2.21 31.04 -19.94
CA ALA A 269 3.41 30.33 -19.49
C ALA A 269 4.61 30.61 -20.40
N PHE A 270 5.79 30.36 -19.86
CA PHE A 270 7.07 30.73 -20.49
C PHE A 270 8.00 29.50 -20.38
N TYR A 271 8.57 29.09 -21.50
CA TYR A 271 9.56 28.00 -21.55
C TYR A 271 10.94 28.58 -21.92
N VAL A 272 11.92 28.28 -21.09
CA VAL A 272 13.33 28.66 -21.26
C VAL A 272 14.13 27.43 -21.61
N PRO A 273 14.56 27.21 -22.86
CA PRO A 273 15.41 26.11 -23.25
C PRO A 273 16.81 26.23 -22.63
N VAL A 274 17.34 25.10 -22.17
CA VAL A 274 18.69 25.00 -21.59
C VAL A 274 19.55 24.12 -22.50
N PRO A 275 20.72 24.63 -23.00
CA PRO A 275 21.57 23.89 -23.91
C PRO A 275 22.26 22.70 -23.23
N ALA A 276 22.73 21.72 -24.06
CA ALA A 276 23.42 20.53 -23.58
C ALA A 276 24.82 20.84 -23.02
N GLU A 277 25.46 21.91 -23.53
CA GLU A 277 26.77 22.32 -23.03
C GLU A 277 26.66 22.83 -21.58
N ARG A 278 27.28 22.11 -20.64
CA ARG A 278 27.13 22.32 -19.20
C ARG A 278 27.44 23.74 -18.72
N LYS A 279 28.46 24.40 -19.30
CA LYS A 279 28.85 25.75 -18.89
C LYS A 279 27.81 26.79 -19.32
N GLU A 280 27.31 26.67 -20.53
CA GLU A 280 26.26 27.55 -21.05
C GLU A 280 24.92 27.30 -20.32
N ALA A 281 24.63 26.02 -20.01
CA ALA A 281 23.47 25.68 -19.21
C ALA A 281 23.53 26.35 -17.82
N ILE A 282 24.65 26.23 -17.11
CA ILE A 282 24.84 26.86 -15.79
C ILE A 282 24.70 28.38 -15.89
N LYS A 283 25.22 28.99 -16.94
CA LYS A 283 25.11 30.47 -17.16
C LYS A 283 23.64 30.86 -17.25
N ILE A 284 22.86 30.21 -18.11
CA ILE A 284 21.45 30.55 -18.31
C ILE A 284 20.64 30.29 -17.02
N VAL A 285 20.83 29.15 -16.37
CA VAL A 285 20.10 28.80 -15.15
C VAL A 285 20.39 29.82 -14.02
N ARG A 286 21.63 30.29 -13.89
CA ARG A 286 22.01 31.29 -12.90
C ARG A 286 21.42 32.69 -13.17
N GLU A 287 21.03 32.99 -14.39
CA GLU A 287 20.28 34.26 -14.66
C GLU A 287 18.96 34.27 -13.85
N PHE A 288 18.35 33.08 -13.60
CA PHE A 288 17.13 32.94 -12.84
C PHE A 288 17.34 32.72 -11.34
N GLU A 289 18.58 32.71 -10.84
CA GLU A 289 18.85 32.52 -9.41
C GLU A 289 18.10 33.52 -8.50
N PRO A 290 17.99 34.83 -8.84
CA PRO A 290 17.21 35.78 -8.05
C PRO A 290 15.73 35.41 -7.96
N VAL A 291 15.15 34.78 -8.98
CA VAL A 291 13.75 34.33 -9.04
C VAL A 291 13.55 33.16 -8.08
N PHE A 292 14.43 32.17 -8.13
CA PHE A 292 14.36 30.98 -7.26
C PHE A 292 14.61 31.33 -5.78
N LYS A 293 15.48 32.31 -5.50
CA LYS A 293 15.80 32.79 -4.14
C LYS A 293 14.82 33.82 -3.59
N ASN A 294 13.84 34.30 -4.38
CA ASN A 294 12.85 35.25 -3.91
C ASN A 294 11.91 34.66 -2.85
N GLU A 295 12.19 34.91 -1.57
CA GLU A 295 11.41 34.39 -0.45
C GLU A 295 9.98 34.95 -0.35
N LYS A 296 9.67 36.04 -1.06
CA LYS A 296 8.32 36.62 -1.07
C LYS A 296 7.36 35.90 -2.01
N SER A 297 7.89 35.20 -3.00
CA SER A 297 7.09 34.46 -3.98
C SER A 297 6.83 33.01 -3.50
N LEU A 298 5.57 32.57 -3.52
CA LEU A 298 5.18 31.20 -3.34
C LEU A 298 5.60 30.38 -4.59
N LYS A 299 6.46 29.38 -4.43
CA LYS A 299 6.84 28.45 -5.50
C LYS A 299 5.86 27.30 -5.53
N VAL A 300 5.29 27.06 -6.68
CA VAL A 300 4.32 25.98 -6.94
C VAL A 300 4.93 24.99 -7.90
N GLY A 301 4.81 23.71 -7.62
CA GLY A 301 5.27 22.63 -8.51
C GLY A 301 4.41 21.38 -8.35
N GLN A 302 4.55 20.47 -9.27
CA GLN A 302 4.02 19.11 -9.21
C GLN A 302 5.18 18.14 -8.91
N ASN A 303 5.30 17.63 -7.68
CA ASN A 303 6.51 16.95 -7.20
C ASN A 303 7.74 17.89 -7.22
N ILE A 304 7.56 19.08 -6.70
CA ILE A 304 8.57 20.16 -6.71
C ILE A 304 9.93 19.73 -6.12
N LYS A 305 9.95 18.71 -5.29
CA LYS A 305 11.18 18.10 -4.76
C LYS A 305 12.14 17.70 -5.89
N TYR A 306 11.62 17.11 -6.97
CA TYR A 306 12.40 16.72 -8.13
C TYR A 306 13.07 17.94 -8.78
N ASP A 307 12.31 18.99 -9.04
CA ASP A 307 12.82 20.22 -9.65
C ASP A 307 13.89 20.88 -8.79
N MET A 308 13.67 20.90 -7.47
CA MET A 308 14.66 21.44 -6.53
C MET A 308 15.96 20.66 -6.56
N LEU A 309 15.93 19.32 -6.64
CA LEU A 309 17.11 18.47 -6.76
C LEU A 309 17.86 18.71 -8.08
N VAL A 310 17.14 18.79 -9.19
CA VAL A 310 17.71 19.08 -10.51
C VAL A 310 18.38 20.46 -10.51
N LEU A 311 17.70 21.49 -10.02
CA LEU A 311 18.23 22.85 -9.94
C LEU A 311 19.47 22.95 -9.02
N GLN A 312 19.48 22.16 -7.92
CA GLN A 312 20.64 22.11 -7.04
C GLN A 312 21.90 21.59 -7.74
N ASN A 313 21.78 20.69 -8.71
CA ASN A 313 22.90 20.24 -9.54
C ASN A 313 23.51 21.38 -10.39
N TYR A 314 22.78 22.46 -10.60
CA TYR A 314 23.23 23.67 -11.29
C TYR A 314 23.65 24.79 -10.32
N GLY A 315 23.67 24.49 -9.00
CA GLY A 315 24.03 25.42 -7.94
C GLY A 315 22.95 26.40 -7.54
N ILE A 316 21.70 26.09 -7.84
CA ILE A 316 20.52 26.90 -7.48
C ILE A 316 19.87 26.32 -6.22
N GLU A 317 19.63 27.20 -5.25
CA GLU A 317 18.79 26.91 -4.08
C GLU A 317 17.43 27.60 -4.27
N VAL A 318 16.35 26.82 -4.21
CA VAL A 318 14.98 27.35 -4.20
C VAL A 318 14.60 27.72 -2.77
N ARG A 319 14.18 28.98 -2.57
CA ARG A 319 13.82 29.53 -1.24
C ARG A 319 12.39 30.05 -1.21
N GLY A 320 11.89 30.25 0.00
CA GLY A 320 10.56 30.77 0.28
C GLY A 320 9.53 29.68 0.50
N LYS A 321 8.27 30.07 0.50
CA LYS A 321 7.15 29.14 0.69
C LYS A 321 6.98 28.24 -0.53
N LEU A 322 6.61 27.00 -0.27
CA LEU A 322 6.36 25.98 -1.30
C LEU A 322 4.88 25.57 -1.31
N PHE A 323 4.41 25.19 -2.47
CA PHE A 323 3.15 24.47 -2.66
C PHE A 323 3.36 23.36 -3.68
N ASP A 324 3.21 22.12 -3.25
CA ASP A 324 3.30 20.96 -4.13
C ASP A 324 1.89 20.39 -4.37
N THR A 325 1.45 20.38 -5.63
CA THR A 325 0.11 19.94 -6.03
C THR A 325 -0.10 18.44 -5.82
N MET A 326 0.95 17.64 -6.01
CA MET A 326 0.93 16.21 -5.73
C MET A 326 0.74 15.92 -4.23
N VAL A 327 1.47 16.63 -3.37
CA VAL A 327 1.36 16.49 -1.92
C VAL A 327 0.04 17.07 -1.41
N ALA A 328 -0.45 18.18 -1.98
CA ALA A 328 -1.75 18.76 -1.63
C ALA A 328 -2.88 17.76 -1.87
N HIS A 329 -2.91 17.12 -3.04
CA HIS A 329 -3.89 16.11 -3.35
C HIS A 329 -3.73 14.85 -2.46
N TYR A 330 -2.51 14.43 -2.17
CA TYR A 330 -2.27 13.33 -1.25
C TYR A 330 -2.83 13.59 0.16
N VAL A 331 -2.69 14.79 0.68
CA VAL A 331 -3.28 15.15 1.99
C VAL A 331 -4.80 15.06 1.97
N LEU A 332 -5.43 15.41 0.84
CA LEU A 332 -6.88 15.34 0.65
C LEU A 332 -7.39 13.91 0.40
N GLN A 333 -6.70 13.16 -0.46
CA GLN A 333 -7.12 11.86 -0.98
C GLN A 333 -5.94 10.87 -1.06
N PRO A 334 -5.43 10.37 0.08
CA PRO A 334 -4.18 9.60 0.14
C PRO A 334 -4.20 8.27 -0.61
N GLU A 335 -5.35 7.80 -1.09
CA GLU A 335 -5.53 6.50 -1.73
C GLU A 335 -5.65 6.57 -3.25
N LEU A 336 -5.76 7.80 -3.79
CA LEU A 336 -5.91 8.03 -5.21
C LEU A 336 -4.55 8.24 -5.90
N ARG A 337 -4.57 8.37 -7.21
CA ARG A 337 -3.38 8.76 -7.98
C ARG A 337 -3.15 10.27 -7.84
N HIS A 338 -1.87 10.67 -7.89
CA HIS A 338 -1.48 12.07 -7.69
C HIS A 338 -0.69 12.64 -8.86
N ASN A 339 -0.60 11.93 -10.00
CA ASN A 339 0.06 12.44 -11.19
C ASN A 339 -0.76 13.56 -11.85
N MET A 340 -0.09 14.46 -12.54
CA MET A 340 -0.67 15.69 -13.10
C MET A 340 -1.82 15.41 -14.05
N ASP A 341 -1.68 14.46 -14.99
CA ASP A 341 -2.74 14.09 -15.92
C ASP A 341 -4.05 13.72 -15.21
N TYR A 342 -3.95 12.89 -14.17
CA TYR A 342 -5.10 12.51 -13.36
C TYR A 342 -5.73 13.70 -12.64
N LEU A 343 -4.90 14.58 -12.07
CA LEU A 343 -5.39 15.76 -11.36
C LEU A 343 -6.03 16.77 -12.32
N ALA A 344 -5.45 16.99 -13.51
CA ALA A 344 -6.01 17.84 -14.54
C ALA A 344 -7.37 17.33 -15.02
N GLU A 345 -7.50 16.01 -15.21
CA GLU A 345 -8.75 15.40 -15.63
C GLU A 345 -9.87 15.56 -14.60
N ILE A 346 -9.59 15.30 -13.31
CA ILE A 346 -10.63 15.31 -12.26
C ILE A 346 -10.98 16.70 -11.73
N TYR A 347 -10.01 17.62 -11.67
CA TYR A 347 -10.21 18.96 -11.11
C TYR A 347 -10.42 20.05 -12.16
N LEU A 348 -9.82 19.89 -13.35
CA LEU A 348 -9.89 20.89 -14.42
C LEU A 348 -10.77 20.44 -15.59
N HIS A 349 -11.21 19.18 -15.62
CA HIS A 349 -11.86 18.57 -16.80
C HIS A 349 -11.02 18.74 -18.06
N TYR A 350 -9.70 18.62 -17.93
CA TYR A 350 -8.72 18.91 -18.93
C TYR A 350 -7.82 17.71 -19.24
N GLN A 351 -7.60 17.45 -20.51
CA GLN A 351 -6.67 16.45 -21.02
C GLN A 351 -5.35 17.11 -21.38
N THR A 352 -4.29 16.80 -20.64
CA THR A 352 -2.92 17.25 -20.87
C THR A 352 -2.30 16.58 -22.10
N ILE A 353 -1.26 17.20 -22.66
CA ILE A 353 -0.38 16.55 -23.64
C ILE A 353 0.41 15.46 -22.93
N HIS A 354 0.32 14.22 -23.37
CA HIS A 354 1.08 13.12 -22.78
C HIS A 354 2.53 13.12 -23.26
N ILE A 355 3.48 12.87 -22.38
CA ILE A 355 4.91 12.82 -22.71
C ILE A 355 5.22 11.81 -23.83
N GLU A 356 4.48 10.72 -23.92
CA GLU A 356 4.61 9.71 -24.96
C GLU A 356 4.26 10.24 -26.36
N GLU A 357 3.52 11.34 -26.47
CA GLU A 357 3.23 12.00 -27.74
C GLU A 357 4.49 12.72 -28.29
N LEU A 358 5.37 13.17 -27.38
CA LEU A 358 6.61 13.85 -27.75
C LEU A 358 7.77 12.88 -27.98
N ILE A 359 8.01 11.98 -27.01
CA ILE A 359 9.19 11.10 -27.01
C ILE A 359 8.90 9.68 -27.49
N GLY A 360 7.63 9.36 -27.77
CA GLY A 360 7.18 8.03 -28.17
C GLY A 360 6.95 7.06 -27.01
N PRO A 361 6.35 5.88 -27.29
CA PRO A 361 5.98 4.93 -26.25
C PRO A 361 7.19 4.31 -25.57
N LYS A 362 7.01 3.87 -24.30
CA LYS A 362 8.05 3.20 -23.51
C LYS A 362 8.63 1.98 -24.25
N GLY A 363 9.94 1.90 -24.38
CA GLY A 363 10.66 0.77 -24.99
C GLY A 363 11.89 1.15 -25.80
N LYS A 364 12.39 0.16 -26.56
CA LYS A 364 13.52 0.38 -27.48
C LYS A 364 13.10 1.34 -28.59
N GLY A 365 13.57 2.57 -28.55
CA GLY A 365 13.27 3.61 -29.55
C GLY A 365 12.56 4.84 -28.98
N GLN A 366 12.23 4.85 -27.67
CA GLN A 366 11.78 6.06 -27.01
C GLN A 366 12.91 7.12 -27.07
N LYS A 367 12.55 8.32 -27.53
CA LYS A 367 13.47 9.47 -27.57
C LYS A 367 13.71 10.01 -26.18
N ASN A 368 14.73 10.81 -26.04
CA ASN A 368 14.98 11.63 -24.87
C ASN A 368 14.44 13.05 -25.12
N MET A 369 14.03 13.77 -24.10
CA MET A 369 13.59 15.16 -24.22
C MET A 369 14.68 16.04 -24.87
N ARG A 370 15.95 15.73 -24.66
CA ARG A 370 17.10 16.43 -25.27
C ARG A 370 17.19 16.23 -26.78
N ASP A 371 16.58 15.18 -27.34
CA ASP A 371 16.57 14.89 -28.79
C ASP A 371 15.55 15.73 -29.53
N LEU A 372 14.68 16.46 -28.82
CA LEU A 372 13.66 17.33 -29.38
C LEU A 372 14.15 18.77 -29.47
N SER A 373 13.65 19.52 -30.47
CA SER A 373 13.89 20.93 -30.57
C SER A 373 13.10 21.71 -29.50
N PRO A 374 13.55 22.90 -29.09
CA PRO A 374 12.78 23.76 -28.18
C PRO A 374 11.35 24.06 -28.67
N GLN A 375 11.13 24.11 -29.98
CA GLN A 375 9.84 24.32 -30.62
C GLN A 375 8.88 23.13 -30.46
N GLU A 376 9.40 21.93 -30.33
CA GLU A 376 8.60 20.72 -30.08
C GLU A 376 8.24 20.58 -28.59
N VAL A 377 9.10 21.04 -27.67
CA VAL A 377 8.94 20.88 -26.22
C VAL A 377 8.11 21.99 -25.59
N TYR A 378 8.20 23.24 -26.09
CA TYR A 378 7.73 24.42 -25.36
C TYR A 378 6.23 24.40 -25.02
N LEU A 379 5.38 23.84 -25.90
CA LEU A 379 3.94 23.78 -25.63
C LEU A 379 3.64 22.84 -24.47
N TYR A 380 4.25 21.68 -24.47
CA TYR A 380 4.15 20.69 -23.39
C TYR A 380 4.62 21.28 -22.05
N ALA A 381 5.84 21.80 -21.99
CA ALA A 381 6.42 22.36 -20.79
C ALA A 381 5.66 23.59 -20.25
N CYS A 382 5.15 24.44 -21.15
CA CYS A 382 4.29 25.55 -20.73
C CYS A 382 2.94 25.08 -20.17
N GLU A 383 2.36 24.05 -20.78
CA GLU A 383 1.12 23.43 -20.28
C GLU A 383 1.31 22.88 -18.87
N ASP A 384 2.42 22.17 -18.60
CA ASP A 384 2.70 21.60 -17.29
C ASP A 384 2.79 22.66 -16.19
N ALA A 385 3.46 23.80 -16.46
CA ALA A 385 3.52 24.91 -15.52
C ALA A 385 2.16 25.61 -15.32
N ASP A 386 1.36 25.79 -16.40
CA ASP A 386 0.03 26.41 -16.33
C ASP A 386 -0.99 25.52 -15.60
N VAL A 387 -1.03 24.23 -15.94
CA VAL A 387 -1.87 23.24 -15.26
C VAL A 387 -1.53 23.16 -13.78
N THR A 388 -0.24 23.17 -13.43
CA THR A 388 0.23 23.20 -12.04
C THR A 388 -0.29 24.42 -11.29
N LEU A 389 -0.29 25.60 -11.91
CA LEU A 389 -0.85 26.82 -11.32
C LEU A 389 -2.36 26.72 -11.10
N LYS A 390 -3.11 26.23 -12.10
CA LYS A 390 -4.57 26.01 -12.01
C LYS A 390 -4.92 25.01 -10.92
N LEU A 391 -4.21 23.90 -10.87
CA LEU A 391 -4.39 22.87 -9.82
C LEU A 391 -4.13 23.44 -8.42
N LYS A 392 -3.08 24.25 -8.24
CA LYS A 392 -2.82 24.93 -6.96
C LYS A 392 -4.02 25.75 -6.52
N ASN A 393 -4.63 26.55 -7.41
CA ASN A 393 -5.75 27.41 -7.06
C ASN A 393 -6.97 26.63 -6.56
N ILE A 394 -7.24 25.46 -7.12
CA ILE A 394 -8.35 24.58 -6.70
C ILE A 394 -7.97 23.82 -5.43
N LEU A 395 -6.79 23.19 -5.40
CA LEU A 395 -6.39 22.34 -4.27
C LEU A 395 -6.20 23.15 -2.99
N GLU A 396 -5.77 24.40 -3.07
CA GLU A 396 -5.70 25.29 -1.90
C GLU A 396 -7.09 25.51 -1.27
N GLN A 397 -8.12 25.70 -2.09
CA GLN A 397 -9.50 25.85 -1.62
C GLN A 397 -10.02 24.52 -1.00
N GLU A 398 -9.70 23.39 -1.63
CA GLU A 398 -10.08 22.07 -1.08
C GLU A 398 -9.34 21.76 0.23
N LEU A 399 -8.06 22.12 0.38
CA LEU A 399 -7.34 22.01 1.66
C LEU A 399 -8.03 22.80 2.76
N LYS A 400 -8.46 24.02 2.47
CA LYS A 400 -9.18 24.87 3.41
C LYS A 400 -10.54 24.31 3.79
N LYS A 401 -11.31 23.88 2.81
CA LYS A 401 -12.63 23.28 3.00
C LYS A 401 -12.60 21.98 3.85
N ASN A 402 -11.51 21.23 3.77
CA ASN A 402 -11.32 19.97 4.48
C ASN A 402 -10.51 20.10 5.78
N ASP A 403 -10.23 21.33 6.26
CA ASP A 403 -9.43 21.62 7.47
C ASP A 403 -8.02 21.00 7.41
N ALA A 404 -7.44 20.87 6.22
CA ALA A 404 -6.16 20.21 5.97
C ALA A 404 -4.97 21.18 5.79
N GLU A 405 -5.20 22.50 5.85
CA GLU A 405 -4.18 23.54 5.63
C GLU A 405 -3.01 23.42 6.62
N LYS A 406 -3.29 23.20 7.90
CA LYS A 406 -2.24 23.06 8.91
C LYS A 406 -1.34 21.87 8.64
N LEU A 407 -1.92 20.71 8.36
CA LEU A 407 -1.17 19.51 8.01
C LEU A 407 -0.28 19.77 6.79
N PHE A 408 -0.83 20.40 5.76
CA PHE A 408 -0.11 20.72 4.53
C PHE A 408 1.02 21.74 4.75
N TYR A 409 0.70 22.91 5.31
CA TYR A 409 1.68 24.00 5.41
C TYR A 409 2.64 23.91 6.59
N GLU A 410 2.25 23.22 7.69
CA GLU A 410 3.08 23.14 8.90
C GLU A 410 3.89 21.83 8.96
N ILE A 411 3.50 20.78 8.23
CA ILE A 411 4.18 19.47 8.27
C ILE A 411 4.73 19.07 6.89
N GLU A 412 3.85 18.97 5.87
CA GLU A 412 4.27 18.40 4.58
C GLU A 412 5.16 19.34 3.77
N MET A 413 4.83 20.61 3.68
CA MET A 413 5.64 21.56 2.91
C MET A 413 7.00 21.87 3.55
N PRO A 414 7.14 22.04 4.88
CA PRO A 414 8.45 22.20 5.52
C PRO A 414 9.34 20.97 5.39
N LEU A 415 8.77 19.79 5.15
CA LEU A 415 9.53 18.56 4.95
C LEU A 415 10.20 18.49 3.56
N VAL A 416 9.63 19.13 2.53
CA VAL A 416 10.17 19.06 1.15
C VAL A 416 11.64 19.45 1.09
N PRO A 417 12.10 20.62 1.58
CA PRO A 417 13.52 20.98 1.57
C PRO A 417 14.39 20.05 2.41
N VAL A 418 13.84 19.42 3.45
CA VAL A 418 14.57 18.40 4.24
C VAL A 418 14.84 17.16 3.39
N LEU A 419 13.83 16.70 2.64
CA LEU A 419 13.98 15.55 1.75
C LEU A 419 14.97 15.85 0.61
N VAL A 420 14.89 17.04 0.02
CA VAL A 420 15.91 17.52 -0.95
C VAL A 420 17.32 17.41 -0.35
N ASN A 421 17.49 17.84 0.89
CA ASN A 421 18.78 17.79 1.57
C ASN A 421 19.26 16.35 1.83
N ILE A 422 18.39 15.49 2.35
CA ILE A 422 18.74 14.07 2.64
C ILE A 422 19.09 13.33 1.34
N GLU A 423 18.26 13.47 0.32
CA GLU A 423 18.46 12.82 -0.98
C GLU A 423 19.73 13.31 -1.67
N SER A 424 20.01 14.61 -1.64
CA SER A 424 21.25 15.16 -2.21
C SER A 424 22.50 14.80 -1.40
N ASN A 425 22.41 14.71 -0.06
CA ASN A 425 23.49 14.25 0.78
C ASN A 425 23.88 12.82 0.45
N GLY A 426 22.90 11.94 0.25
CA GLY A 426 23.11 10.52 0.05
C GLY A 426 23.89 9.86 1.20
N VAL A 427 24.15 8.58 1.09
CA VAL A 427 24.87 7.80 2.10
C VAL A 427 26.06 7.09 1.47
N ARG A 428 27.18 7.03 2.19
CA ARG A 428 28.38 6.30 1.78
C ARG A 428 28.30 4.83 2.15
N LEU A 429 28.88 4.00 1.28
CA LEU A 429 29.04 2.58 1.54
C LEU A 429 30.51 2.19 1.59
N ASP A 430 30.82 1.28 2.51
CA ASP A 430 32.05 0.50 2.51
C ASP A 430 31.91 -0.67 1.52
N THR A 431 32.35 -0.43 0.29
CA THR A 431 32.26 -1.42 -0.80
C THR A 431 33.19 -2.63 -0.57
N GLU A 432 34.28 -2.45 0.14
CA GLU A 432 35.18 -3.56 0.45
C GLU A 432 34.58 -4.49 1.50
N ALA A 433 33.93 -3.94 2.52
CA ALA A 433 33.18 -4.74 3.50
C ALA A 433 32.03 -5.51 2.82
N LEU A 434 31.28 -4.89 1.89
CA LEU A 434 30.23 -5.58 1.13
C LEU A 434 30.78 -6.70 0.26
N LYS A 435 31.93 -6.50 -0.37
CA LYS A 435 32.60 -7.54 -1.18
C LYS A 435 33.00 -8.74 -0.32
N GLN A 436 33.59 -8.51 0.84
CA GLN A 436 33.93 -9.57 1.79
C GLN A 436 32.68 -10.33 2.27
N SER A 437 31.60 -9.61 2.55
CA SER A 437 30.30 -10.23 2.90
C SER A 437 29.74 -11.04 1.74
N SER A 438 29.88 -10.57 0.49
CA SER A 438 29.44 -11.31 -0.72
C SER A 438 30.17 -12.64 -0.86
N GLU A 439 31.51 -12.64 -0.72
CA GLU A 439 32.32 -13.85 -0.78
C GLU A 439 31.98 -14.84 0.33
N HIS A 440 31.78 -14.35 1.56
CA HIS A 440 31.39 -15.16 2.71
C HIS A 440 30.00 -15.80 2.51
N PHE A 441 29.02 -15.01 2.14
CA PHE A 441 27.64 -15.48 1.96
C PHE A 441 27.50 -16.41 0.75
N THR A 442 28.24 -16.17 -0.32
CA THR A 442 28.28 -17.05 -1.48
C THR A 442 28.83 -18.42 -1.10
N THR A 443 29.89 -18.49 -0.32
CA THR A 443 30.49 -19.75 0.18
C THR A 443 29.48 -20.49 1.08
N ARG A 444 28.84 -19.81 1.98
CA ARG A 444 27.81 -20.38 2.86
C ARG A 444 26.60 -20.86 2.07
N LEU A 445 26.15 -20.09 1.07
CA LEU A 445 25.04 -20.46 0.20
C LEU A 445 25.32 -21.77 -0.56
N GLN A 446 26.52 -21.93 -1.11
CA GLN A 446 26.95 -23.15 -1.79
C GLN A 446 26.99 -24.37 -0.86
N SER A 447 27.36 -24.17 0.42
CA SER A 447 27.32 -25.24 1.42
C SER A 447 25.88 -25.68 1.72
N ILE A 448 24.98 -24.70 1.95
CA ILE A 448 23.57 -24.95 2.22
C ILE A 448 22.89 -25.63 1.02
N GLU A 449 23.22 -25.21 -0.18
CA GLU A 449 22.70 -25.81 -1.43
C GLU A 449 23.04 -27.31 -1.51
N LYS A 450 24.29 -27.68 -1.22
CA LYS A 450 24.71 -29.10 -1.17
C LYS A 450 23.96 -29.89 -0.08
N GLU A 451 23.76 -29.30 1.10
CA GLU A 451 22.98 -29.91 2.16
C GLU A 451 21.51 -30.15 1.74
N ILE A 452 20.89 -29.15 1.07
CA ILE A 452 19.53 -29.27 0.54
C ILE A 452 19.45 -30.39 -0.50
N TYR A 453 20.39 -30.46 -1.44
CA TYR A 453 20.40 -31.53 -2.44
C TYR A 453 20.60 -32.90 -1.83
N THR A 454 21.40 -32.99 -0.79
CA THR A 454 21.57 -34.25 -0.03
C THR A 454 20.28 -34.66 0.66
N LEU A 455 19.60 -33.74 1.34
CA LEU A 455 18.32 -34.00 2.01
C LEU A 455 17.18 -34.26 1.03
N ALA A 456 17.25 -33.70 -0.17
CA ALA A 456 16.28 -33.90 -1.23
C ALA A 456 16.57 -35.17 -2.08
N GLU A 457 17.72 -35.83 -1.89
CA GLU A 457 18.20 -36.93 -2.73
C GLU A 457 18.23 -36.58 -4.23
N GLY A 458 18.71 -35.37 -4.54
CA GLY A 458 18.85 -34.91 -5.93
C GLY A 458 18.85 -33.38 -6.07
N GLU A 459 19.36 -32.93 -7.21
CA GLU A 459 19.45 -31.50 -7.52
C GLU A 459 18.11 -30.97 -8.07
N PHE A 460 17.77 -29.74 -7.72
CA PHE A 460 16.60 -29.01 -8.22
C PHE A 460 16.80 -27.51 -8.05
N ASN A 461 15.99 -26.71 -8.72
CA ASN A 461 16.06 -25.25 -8.56
C ASN A 461 15.35 -24.81 -7.26
N ILE A 462 16.14 -24.50 -6.22
CA ILE A 462 15.65 -24.07 -4.90
C ILE A 462 14.93 -22.71 -4.97
N ALA A 463 15.25 -21.87 -5.98
CA ALA A 463 14.57 -20.62 -6.21
C ALA A 463 13.18 -20.80 -6.86
N SER A 464 12.88 -21.98 -7.41
CA SER A 464 11.58 -22.27 -8.04
C SER A 464 10.55 -22.74 -6.99
N PRO A 465 9.49 -21.96 -6.69
CA PRO A 465 8.43 -22.39 -5.77
C PRO A 465 7.77 -23.70 -6.19
N LYS A 466 7.67 -23.95 -7.50
CA LYS A 466 7.09 -25.17 -8.07
C LYS A 466 7.93 -26.38 -7.71
N GLN A 467 9.24 -26.35 -8.03
CA GLN A 467 10.14 -27.48 -7.77
C GLN A 467 10.31 -27.73 -6.27
N VAL A 468 10.42 -26.67 -5.45
CA VAL A 468 10.42 -26.79 -3.99
C VAL A 468 9.14 -27.49 -3.51
N GLY A 469 7.98 -27.12 -4.02
CA GLY A 469 6.71 -27.77 -3.67
C GLY A 469 6.67 -29.26 -4.05
N GLU A 470 7.13 -29.62 -5.24
CA GLU A 470 7.22 -30.99 -5.71
C GLU A 470 8.16 -31.82 -4.81
N ILE A 471 9.33 -31.29 -4.45
CA ILE A 471 10.25 -31.98 -3.52
C ILE A 471 9.64 -32.16 -2.13
N LEU A 472 9.13 -31.09 -1.54
CA LEU A 472 8.63 -31.14 -0.16
C LEU A 472 7.36 -31.98 0.00
N PHE A 473 6.43 -31.93 -0.96
CA PHE A 473 5.09 -32.47 -0.79
C PHE A 473 4.81 -33.72 -1.64
N ASP A 474 5.45 -33.88 -2.80
CA ASP A 474 5.26 -35.08 -3.63
C ASP A 474 6.35 -36.13 -3.34
N LYS A 475 7.64 -35.72 -3.27
CA LYS A 475 8.76 -36.64 -3.04
C LYS A 475 8.94 -36.95 -1.56
N LEU A 476 9.15 -35.97 -0.71
CA LEU A 476 9.42 -36.14 0.73
C LEU A 476 8.15 -36.29 1.56
N LYS A 477 6.98 -35.93 1.03
CA LYS A 477 5.66 -36.08 1.65
C LYS A 477 5.58 -35.58 3.10
N ILE A 478 6.21 -34.40 3.34
CA ILE A 478 6.37 -33.82 4.69
C ILE A 478 5.03 -33.62 5.42
N VAL A 479 3.95 -33.39 4.65
CA VAL A 479 2.58 -33.28 5.15
C VAL A 479 1.62 -34.01 4.21
N GLU A 480 0.57 -34.65 4.77
CA GLU A 480 -0.42 -35.37 3.98
C GLU A 480 -1.28 -34.46 3.08
N LYS A 481 -1.56 -33.23 3.52
CA LYS A 481 -2.38 -32.24 2.80
C LYS A 481 -1.67 -30.92 2.78
N ALA A 482 -0.89 -30.68 1.76
CA ALA A 482 -0.23 -29.39 1.54
C ALA A 482 -1.19 -28.36 0.92
N LYS A 483 -1.07 -27.11 1.35
CA LYS A 483 -1.85 -25.98 0.83
C LYS A 483 -1.47 -25.71 -0.63
N LYS A 484 -2.48 -25.59 -1.49
CA LYS A 484 -2.28 -25.26 -2.92
C LYS A 484 -2.89 -23.88 -3.25
N THR A 485 -2.33 -23.22 -4.24
CA THR A 485 -2.87 -22.00 -4.85
C THR A 485 -4.13 -22.35 -5.67
N LYS A 486 -4.86 -21.32 -6.11
CA LYS A 486 -6.00 -21.48 -7.04
C LYS A 486 -5.60 -22.18 -8.36
N THR A 487 -4.34 -22.04 -8.78
CA THR A 487 -3.78 -22.69 -9.98
C THR A 487 -3.26 -24.10 -9.74
N GLY A 488 -3.44 -24.67 -8.54
CA GLY A 488 -3.02 -26.03 -8.20
C GLY A 488 -1.56 -26.20 -7.78
N GLN A 489 -0.75 -25.12 -7.78
CA GLN A 489 0.63 -25.14 -7.29
C GLN A 489 0.68 -25.19 -5.76
N TYR A 490 1.68 -25.87 -5.20
CA TYR A 490 1.94 -25.85 -3.77
C TYR A 490 2.36 -24.45 -3.28
N VAL A 491 1.82 -24.04 -2.14
CA VAL A 491 2.21 -22.79 -1.49
C VAL A 491 3.50 -23.04 -0.70
N THR A 492 4.58 -22.37 -1.12
CA THR A 492 5.90 -22.43 -0.46
C THR A 492 6.35 -21.06 0.04
N SER A 493 5.39 -20.20 0.45
CA SER A 493 5.72 -18.92 1.09
C SER A 493 6.48 -19.13 2.39
N GLU A 494 7.23 -18.11 2.81
CA GLU A 494 8.02 -18.12 4.04
C GLU A 494 7.16 -18.51 5.25
N GLU A 495 5.96 -17.93 5.37
CA GLU A 495 5.00 -18.22 6.43
C GLU A 495 4.62 -19.71 6.49
N VAL A 496 4.30 -20.32 5.31
CA VAL A 496 3.95 -21.73 5.23
C VAL A 496 5.14 -22.62 5.59
N LEU A 497 6.32 -22.31 5.05
CA LEU A 497 7.53 -23.08 5.35
C LEU A 497 7.93 -22.93 6.83
N GLU A 498 7.82 -21.75 7.42
CA GLU A 498 8.12 -21.52 8.83
C GLU A 498 7.20 -22.35 9.74
N SER A 499 5.91 -22.45 9.42
CA SER A 499 4.97 -23.31 10.15
C SER A 499 5.31 -24.80 10.09
N LEU A 500 6.13 -25.19 9.10
CA LEU A 500 6.57 -26.56 8.88
C LEU A 500 8.03 -26.80 9.30
N ARG A 501 8.72 -25.80 9.83
CA ARG A 501 10.16 -25.84 10.14
C ARG A 501 10.59 -27.07 10.91
N ASN A 502 9.78 -27.52 11.89
CA ASN A 502 10.07 -28.66 12.75
C ASN A 502 9.63 -30.03 12.16
N LYS A 503 9.15 -30.04 10.92
CA LYS A 503 8.69 -31.28 10.28
C LYS A 503 9.81 -32.02 9.53
N HIS A 504 10.77 -31.30 8.99
CA HIS A 504 11.91 -31.88 8.27
C HIS A 504 13.04 -30.86 8.15
N ASP A 505 14.31 -31.27 8.32
CA ASP A 505 15.49 -30.39 8.33
C ASP A 505 15.65 -29.58 7.04
N ILE A 506 15.24 -30.12 5.90
CA ILE A 506 15.31 -29.46 4.60
C ILE A 506 14.59 -28.13 4.60
N ILE A 507 13.51 -27.98 5.39
CA ILE A 507 12.71 -26.73 5.42
C ILE A 507 13.52 -25.59 6.03
N GLY A 508 14.19 -25.84 7.14
CA GLY A 508 15.09 -24.87 7.77
C GLY A 508 16.19 -24.42 6.81
N LYS A 509 16.76 -25.38 6.07
CA LYS A 509 17.82 -25.09 5.06
C LYS A 509 17.30 -24.31 3.86
N ILE A 510 16.09 -24.60 3.37
CA ILE A 510 15.47 -23.82 2.27
C ILE A 510 15.17 -22.40 2.72
N LEU A 511 14.68 -22.20 3.94
CA LEU A 511 14.44 -20.85 4.50
C LEU A 511 15.76 -20.08 4.63
N GLU A 512 16.82 -20.70 5.17
CA GLU A 512 18.17 -20.12 5.28
C GLU A 512 18.72 -19.76 3.90
N TYR A 513 18.65 -20.66 2.92
CA TYR A 513 19.08 -20.43 1.54
C TYR A 513 18.37 -19.22 0.93
N ARG A 514 17.05 -19.17 1.03
CA ARG A 514 16.23 -18.06 0.47
C ARG A 514 16.56 -16.73 1.15
N GLY A 515 16.74 -16.73 2.48
CA GLY A 515 17.16 -15.54 3.23
C GLY A 515 18.50 -14.99 2.74
N LEU A 516 19.54 -15.83 2.72
CA LEU A 516 20.86 -15.46 2.23
C LEU A 516 20.85 -15.01 0.76
N LYS A 517 20.14 -15.72 -0.11
CA LYS A 517 20.03 -15.37 -1.52
C LYS A 517 19.37 -13.99 -1.72
N LYS A 518 18.36 -13.70 -0.93
CA LYS A 518 17.69 -12.39 -0.92
C LYS A 518 18.65 -11.29 -0.45
N LEU A 519 19.40 -11.52 0.64
CA LEU A 519 20.39 -10.55 1.13
C LEU A 519 21.47 -10.25 0.10
N LEU A 520 22.02 -11.29 -0.54
CA LEU A 520 23.01 -11.15 -1.61
C LEU A 520 22.47 -10.34 -2.78
N SER A 521 21.36 -10.82 -3.39
CA SER A 521 20.87 -10.24 -4.65
C SER A 521 20.22 -8.86 -4.48
N THR A 522 19.60 -8.57 -3.33
CA THR A 522 18.87 -7.32 -3.12
C THR A 522 19.73 -6.21 -2.54
N TYR A 523 20.72 -6.57 -1.70
CA TYR A 523 21.52 -5.58 -0.98
C TYR A 523 23.01 -5.70 -1.26
N ILE A 524 23.64 -6.83 -0.97
CA ILE A 524 25.10 -6.94 -0.94
C ILE A 524 25.71 -6.72 -2.32
N ASP A 525 25.18 -7.39 -3.35
CA ASP A 525 25.67 -7.29 -4.72
C ASP A 525 25.05 -6.10 -5.49
N ALA A 526 23.83 -5.68 -5.12
CA ALA A 526 23.10 -4.63 -5.83
C ALA A 526 23.50 -3.22 -5.37
N LEU A 527 23.67 -2.97 -4.06
CA LEU A 527 23.94 -1.64 -3.54
C LEU A 527 25.23 -1.01 -4.10
N PRO A 528 26.36 -1.72 -4.23
CA PRO A 528 27.57 -1.14 -4.84
C PRO A 528 27.38 -0.65 -6.27
N GLN A 529 26.47 -1.27 -7.03
CA GLN A 529 26.18 -0.90 -8.42
C GLN A 529 25.31 0.36 -8.53
N LEU A 530 24.66 0.76 -7.43
CA LEU A 530 23.81 1.96 -7.35
C LEU A 530 24.57 3.19 -6.83
N ILE A 531 25.86 3.06 -6.58
CA ILE A 531 26.70 4.20 -6.18
C ILE A 531 26.82 5.16 -7.36
N ASN A 532 26.34 6.39 -7.16
CA ASN A 532 26.44 7.43 -8.17
C ASN A 532 27.93 7.80 -8.37
N PRO A 533 28.47 7.70 -9.60
CA PRO A 533 29.89 7.93 -9.87
C PRO A 533 30.32 9.40 -9.66
N LYS A 534 29.40 10.35 -9.70
CA LYS A 534 29.68 11.78 -9.49
C LYS A 534 29.87 12.10 -8.00
N THR A 535 29.13 11.44 -7.13
CA THR A 535 29.09 11.74 -5.69
C THR A 535 29.81 10.69 -4.84
N GLY A 536 29.98 9.46 -5.35
CA GLY A 536 30.50 8.31 -4.60
C GLY A 536 29.53 7.80 -3.53
N ARG A 537 28.21 8.07 -3.67
CA ARG A 537 27.19 7.79 -2.67
C ARG A 537 25.97 7.13 -3.30
N ILE A 538 25.16 6.50 -2.46
CA ILE A 538 23.81 6.08 -2.84
C ILE A 538 22.82 7.20 -2.49
N HIS A 539 21.95 7.51 -3.43
CA HIS A 539 20.88 8.47 -3.28
C HIS A 539 19.53 7.73 -3.40
N THR A 540 18.86 7.55 -2.28
CA THR A 540 17.47 7.03 -2.31
C THR A 540 16.51 8.17 -2.55
N SER A 541 15.33 7.87 -3.07
CA SER A 541 14.21 8.82 -3.13
C SER A 541 13.23 8.55 -2.00
N PHE A 542 12.91 9.57 -1.20
CA PHE A 542 11.88 9.53 -0.17
C PHE A 542 10.54 10.08 -0.70
N ASN A 543 9.51 9.24 -0.70
CA ASN A 543 8.21 9.61 -1.25
C ASN A 543 7.23 9.93 -0.12
N GLN A 544 6.61 11.13 -0.18
CA GLN A 544 5.60 11.57 0.77
C GLN A 544 4.21 11.02 0.46
N THR A 545 3.93 10.62 -0.79
CA THR A 545 2.59 10.39 -1.34
C THR A 545 2.25 8.93 -1.63
N VAL A 546 3.08 7.98 -1.17
CA VAL A 546 2.90 6.55 -1.47
C VAL A 546 2.14 5.82 -0.37
N THR A 547 2.42 6.12 0.90
CA THR A 547 1.79 5.40 2.00
C THR A 547 0.53 6.11 2.47
N ALA A 548 -0.54 5.36 2.67
CA ALA A 548 -1.79 5.95 3.15
C ALA A 548 -1.80 6.34 4.65
N THR A 549 -0.71 6.07 5.37
CA THR A 549 -0.56 6.38 6.80
C THR A 549 0.21 7.67 7.07
N GLY A 550 0.74 8.34 6.06
CA GLY A 550 1.63 9.49 6.26
C GLY A 550 3.11 9.13 6.41
N ARG A 551 3.46 7.86 6.54
CA ARG A 551 4.87 7.43 6.57
C ARG A 551 5.56 7.74 5.25
N LEU A 552 6.84 8.08 5.29
CA LEU A 552 7.68 8.13 4.11
C LEU A 552 7.93 6.71 3.58
N SER A 553 8.02 6.55 2.29
CA SER A 553 8.59 5.35 1.67
C SER A 553 9.91 5.68 0.99
N SER A 554 10.79 4.71 0.89
CA SER A 554 12.09 4.83 0.24
C SER A 554 12.12 3.95 -1.01
N SER A 555 12.62 4.49 -2.11
CA SER A 555 12.74 3.78 -3.39
C SER A 555 14.02 4.14 -4.13
N ASN A 556 14.45 3.27 -5.02
CA ASN A 556 15.61 3.43 -5.90
C ASN A 556 16.93 3.80 -5.21
N PRO A 557 17.43 3.01 -4.23
CA PRO A 557 16.90 1.77 -3.64
C PRO A 557 16.03 1.98 -2.39
N ASN A 558 15.25 0.97 -1.98
CA ASN A 558 14.53 1.01 -0.71
C ASN A 558 15.50 0.70 0.45
N LEU A 559 15.94 1.73 1.16
CA LEU A 559 16.85 1.63 2.30
C LEU A 559 16.14 1.41 3.65
N GLN A 560 14.79 1.56 3.69
CA GLN A 560 14.01 1.34 4.91
C GLN A 560 13.75 -0.13 5.24
N ASN A 561 14.01 -1.04 4.28
CA ASN A 561 13.77 -2.47 4.45
C ASN A 561 15.04 -3.29 4.72
N ILE A 562 16.16 -2.65 5.06
CA ILE A 562 17.41 -3.34 5.39
C ILE A 562 17.24 -4.07 6.73
N PRO A 563 17.39 -5.43 6.78
CA PRO A 563 17.12 -6.21 7.98
C PRO A 563 18.05 -5.85 9.15
N ILE A 564 17.51 -6.00 10.38
CA ILE A 564 18.26 -5.80 11.62
C ILE A 564 18.11 -6.96 12.61
N ARG A 565 17.12 -7.83 12.41
CA ARG A 565 16.74 -8.85 13.40
C ARG A 565 17.68 -10.05 13.43
N ASP A 566 18.27 -10.38 12.30
CA ASP A 566 19.20 -11.49 12.15
C ASP A 566 20.65 -11.00 11.98
N GLU A 567 21.59 -11.83 12.35
CA GLU A 567 23.02 -11.48 12.27
C GLU A 567 23.48 -11.23 10.83
N ASP A 568 22.91 -11.97 9.87
CA ASP A 568 23.24 -11.80 8.45
C ASP A 568 22.76 -10.43 7.91
N GLY A 569 21.59 -9.99 8.36
CA GLY A 569 21.06 -8.65 8.02
C GLY A 569 21.86 -7.51 8.65
N LYS A 570 22.38 -7.70 9.86
CA LYS A 570 23.24 -6.73 10.55
C LYS A 570 24.54 -6.44 9.78
N GLU A 571 25.10 -7.43 9.09
CA GLU A 571 26.32 -7.23 8.27
C GLU A 571 26.13 -6.16 7.20
N ILE A 572 24.90 -6.05 6.63
CA ILE A 572 24.61 -5.02 5.63
C ILE A 572 24.67 -3.62 6.24
N ARG A 573 24.16 -3.45 7.48
CA ARG A 573 24.18 -2.15 8.19
C ARG A 573 25.59 -1.68 8.52
N LYS A 574 26.55 -2.58 8.71
CA LYS A 574 27.97 -2.23 8.90
C LYS A 574 28.57 -1.50 7.70
N ALA A 575 28.07 -1.79 6.51
CA ALA A 575 28.56 -1.15 5.29
C ALA A 575 28.13 0.31 5.13
N PHE A 576 27.13 0.78 5.86
CA PHE A 576 26.71 2.19 5.85
C PHE A 576 27.60 3.00 6.79
N ILE A 577 28.42 3.88 6.21
CA ILE A 577 29.45 4.63 6.90
C ILE A 577 29.27 6.14 6.78
N PRO A 578 29.74 6.95 7.73
CA PRO A 578 29.70 8.41 7.65
C PRO A 578 30.74 8.95 6.66
N ASP A 579 30.76 10.26 6.47
CA ASP A 579 31.78 10.98 5.73
C ASP A 579 33.17 10.87 6.42
N ASP A 580 34.23 11.10 5.68
CA ASP A 580 35.57 11.10 6.23
C ASP A 580 35.75 12.16 7.33
N GLY A 581 36.29 11.75 8.46
CA GLY A 581 36.39 12.61 9.64
C GLY A 581 35.11 12.85 10.43
N CYS A 582 34.02 12.15 10.06
CA CYS A 582 32.75 12.15 10.75
C CYS A 582 32.51 10.86 11.52
N SER A 583 31.55 10.91 12.43
CA SER A 583 30.98 9.74 13.08
C SER A 583 29.55 9.52 12.62
N PHE A 584 29.12 8.28 12.62
CA PHE A 584 27.73 7.91 12.42
C PHE A 584 26.97 8.18 13.73
N PHE A 585 25.85 8.88 13.64
CA PHE A 585 24.95 9.15 14.75
C PHE A 585 23.56 8.66 14.39
N SER A 586 22.94 7.86 15.25
CA SER A 586 21.57 7.42 15.12
C SER A 586 20.75 7.89 16.30
N ALA A 587 19.54 8.34 16.04
CA ALA A 587 18.54 8.69 17.06
C ALA A 587 17.20 8.06 16.69
N ASP A 588 16.61 7.30 17.62
CA ASP A 588 15.38 6.53 17.43
C ASP A 588 14.35 6.85 18.51
N TYR A 589 13.08 6.95 18.16
CA TYR A 589 12.04 7.16 19.13
C TYR A 589 11.79 5.91 19.98
N SER A 590 11.93 6.05 21.27
CA SER A 590 11.63 4.98 22.24
C SER A 590 10.13 4.71 22.35
N GLN A 591 9.67 3.64 21.72
CA GLN A 591 8.29 3.13 21.86
C GLN A 591 7.20 4.17 21.50
N ILE A 592 7.41 4.94 20.45
CA ILE A 592 6.54 6.07 20.08
C ILE A 592 5.07 5.66 19.93
N GLU A 593 4.78 4.51 19.32
CA GLU A 593 3.40 4.06 19.10
C GLU A 593 2.67 3.73 20.40
N LEU A 594 3.38 3.17 21.41
CA LEU A 594 2.82 2.93 22.74
C LEU A 594 2.58 4.23 23.51
N ARG A 595 3.46 5.21 23.37
CA ARG A 595 3.28 6.55 23.95
C ARG A 595 2.10 7.29 23.33
N ILE A 596 1.92 7.18 22.01
CA ILE A 596 0.75 7.72 21.30
C ILE A 596 -0.52 7.02 21.75
N MET A 597 -0.51 5.69 21.92
CA MET A 597 -1.65 4.96 22.47
C MET A 597 -2.01 5.44 23.89
N ALA A 598 -1.03 5.64 24.77
CA ALA A 598 -1.26 6.19 26.10
C ALA A 598 -1.89 7.59 26.04
N HIS A 599 -1.44 8.41 25.10
CA HIS A 599 -2.00 9.76 24.90
C HIS A 599 -3.43 9.72 24.37
N LEU A 600 -3.70 8.95 23.33
CA LEU A 600 -5.01 8.89 22.67
C LEU A 600 -6.08 8.17 23.52
N SER A 601 -5.69 7.16 24.27
CA SER A 601 -6.59 6.44 25.16
C SER A 601 -6.82 7.13 26.50
N GLU A 602 -5.92 8.03 26.92
CA GLU A 602 -5.87 8.65 28.23
C GLU A 602 -5.89 7.62 29.37
N ASP A 603 -5.35 6.42 29.13
CA ASP A 603 -5.31 5.36 30.15
C ASP A 603 -4.31 5.71 31.25
N LYS A 604 -4.83 5.96 32.44
CA LYS A 604 -4.03 6.38 33.60
C LYS A 604 -2.93 5.37 33.93
N ASN A 605 -3.24 4.08 33.89
CA ASN A 605 -2.25 3.05 34.23
C ASN A 605 -1.10 3.02 33.23
N MET A 606 -1.41 3.28 31.95
CA MET A 606 -0.40 3.33 30.90
C MET A 606 0.43 4.61 30.98
N ILE A 607 -0.21 5.74 31.23
CA ILE A 607 0.45 7.04 31.47
C ILE A 607 1.38 6.96 32.68
N ASP A 608 0.91 6.45 33.82
CA ASP A 608 1.69 6.33 35.05
C ASP A 608 2.91 5.39 34.85
N ALA A 609 2.76 4.33 34.08
CA ALA A 609 3.87 3.43 33.76
C ALA A 609 5.00 4.17 32.99
N PHE A 610 4.64 5.01 32.03
CA PHE A 610 5.61 5.83 31.29
C PHE A 610 6.23 6.94 32.15
N LEU A 611 5.43 7.62 32.96
CA LEU A 611 5.92 8.70 33.85
C LEU A 611 6.84 8.19 34.98
N SER A 612 6.61 6.94 35.42
CA SER A 612 7.46 6.30 36.44
C SER A 612 8.83 5.85 35.89
N GLY A 613 9.08 5.95 34.59
CA GLY A 613 10.33 5.56 33.98
C GLY A 613 10.58 4.05 33.89
N TYR A 614 9.59 3.23 34.23
CA TYR A 614 9.70 1.77 34.09
C TYR A 614 9.61 1.34 32.64
N ASP A 615 10.25 0.20 32.33
CA ASP A 615 10.02 -0.48 31.05
C ASP A 615 8.55 -0.88 30.93
N ILE A 616 7.86 -0.32 29.91
CA ILE A 616 6.41 -0.52 29.74
C ILE A 616 6.06 -2.00 29.55
N HIS A 617 6.94 -2.81 28.93
CA HIS A 617 6.69 -4.23 28.74
C HIS A 617 6.82 -5.00 30.06
N ALA A 618 7.77 -4.61 30.91
CA ALA A 618 7.88 -5.16 32.24
C ALA A 618 6.71 -4.72 33.14
N ALA A 619 6.31 -3.46 33.08
CA ALA A 619 5.16 -2.94 33.82
C ALA A 619 3.85 -3.64 33.41
N THR A 620 3.64 -3.85 32.09
CA THR A 620 2.51 -4.61 31.57
C THR A 620 2.55 -6.06 32.07
N ALA A 621 3.72 -6.72 32.00
CA ALA A 621 3.89 -8.09 32.47
C ALA A 621 3.57 -8.22 33.96
N ALA A 622 4.12 -7.34 34.80
CA ALA A 622 3.88 -7.33 36.25
C ALA A 622 2.37 -7.27 36.59
N LYS A 623 1.63 -6.43 35.88
CA LYS A 623 0.18 -6.28 36.06
C LYS A 623 -0.62 -7.46 35.56
N ILE A 624 -0.33 -7.98 34.35
CA ILE A 624 -1.03 -9.14 33.78
C ILE A 624 -0.80 -10.40 34.62
N TYR A 625 0.45 -10.67 34.99
CA TYR A 625 0.82 -11.84 35.80
C TYR A 625 0.62 -11.64 37.31
N LYS A 626 0.26 -10.41 37.76
CA LYS A 626 0.02 -10.04 39.19
C LYS A 626 1.22 -10.34 40.09
N VAL A 627 2.41 -9.98 39.58
CA VAL A 627 3.70 -10.13 40.29
C VAL A 627 4.36 -8.77 40.48
N ASP A 628 5.34 -8.67 41.43
CA ASP A 628 6.14 -7.44 41.55
C ASP A 628 6.97 -7.24 40.26
N ILE A 629 7.22 -6.00 39.85
CA ILE A 629 7.98 -5.67 38.65
C ILE A 629 9.40 -6.29 38.66
N LYS A 630 9.97 -6.47 39.86
CA LYS A 630 11.27 -7.12 40.05
C LYS A 630 11.25 -8.63 39.82
N GLU A 631 10.08 -9.24 39.89
CA GLU A 631 9.86 -10.69 39.68
C GLU A 631 9.51 -11.03 38.24
N VAL A 632 9.38 -10.01 37.38
CA VAL A 632 9.09 -10.21 35.97
C VAL A 632 10.25 -10.92 35.26
N THR A 633 10.00 -12.12 34.78
CA THR A 633 10.99 -12.89 34.04
C THR A 633 11.16 -12.36 32.62
N ALA A 634 12.27 -12.70 31.97
CA ALA A 634 12.53 -12.36 30.58
C ALA A 634 11.44 -12.88 29.63
N ASP A 635 10.87 -14.06 29.91
CA ASP A 635 9.77 -14.65 29.12
C ASP A 635 8.45 -13.89 29.30
N MET A 636 8.10 -13.52 30.56
CA MET A 636 6.92 -12.69 30.83
C MET A 636 7.01 -11.34 30.11
N ARG A 637 8.19 -10.70 30.17
CA ARG A 637 8.45 -9.43 29.48
C ARG A 637 8.34 -9.59 27.96
N ARG A 638 8.90 -10.68 27.39
CA ARG A 638 8.82 -10.99 25.95
C ARG A 638 7.37 -11.20 25.51
N LYS A 639 6.59 -11.98 26.28
CA LYS A 639 5.16 -12.21 26.02
C LYS A 639 4.36 -10.90 26.09
N ALA A 640 4.60 -10.08 27.11
CA ALA A 640 3.96 -8.78 27.23
C ALA A 640 4.36 -7.81 26.10
N LYS A 641 5.61 -7.82 25.64
CA LYS A 641 6.05 -7.05 24.45
C LYS A 641 5.26 -7.47 23.21
N THR A 642 5.10 -8.76 22.99
CA THR A 642 4.33 -9.28 21.83
C THR A 642 2.85 -8.91 21.95
N ALA A 643 2.28 -8.98 23.17
CA ALA A 643 0.90 -8.59 23.42
C ALA A 643 0.70 -7.07 23.23
N ASN A 644 1.58 -6.22 23.78
CA ASN A 644 1.51 -4.77 23.66
C ASN A 644 1.43 -4.33 22.19
N PHE A 645 2.35 -4.81 21.35
CA PHE A 645 2.32 -4.45 19.93
C PHE A 645 1.20 -5.16 19.17
N GLY A 646 0.96 -6.44 19.47
CA GLY A 646 -0.09 -7.20 18.77
C GLY A 646 -1.48 -6.60 18.99
N ILE A 647 -1.80 -6.21 20.23
CA ILE A 647 -3.12 -5.66 20.58
C ILE A 647 -3.33 -4.28 19.94
N ILE A 648 -2.31 -3.41 19.93
CA ILE A 648 -2.38 -2.12 19.23
C ILE A 648 -2.67 -2.31 17.75
N TYR A 649 -2.14 -3.39 17.13
CA TYR A 649 -2.41 -3.73 15.73
C TYR A 649 -3.67 -4.58 15.53
N GLY A 650 -4.51 -4.71 16.56
CA GLY A 650 -5.79 -5.42 16.48
C GLY A 650 -5.65 -6.92 16.26
N ILE A 651 -4.63 -7.55 16.86
CA ILE A 651 -4.41 -9.00 16.73
C ILE A 651 -5.56 -9.79 17.36
N SER A 652 -6.01 -10.83 16.69
CA SER A 652 -6.98 -11.75 17.25
C SER A 652 -6.33 -12.75 18.24
N VAL A 653 -7.15 -13.37 19.09
CA VAL A 653 -6.68 -14.46 19.97
C VAL A 653 -5.96 -15.55 19.19
N PHE A 654 -6.47 -15.90 18.00
CA PHE A 654 -5.85 -16.88 17.11
C PHE A 654 -4.47 -16.42 16.63
N GLY A 655 -4.38 -15.19 16.11
CA GLY A 655 -3.11 -14.63 15.63
C GLY A 655 -2.06 -14.46 16.73
N LEU A 656 -2.49 -14.12 17.96
CA LEU A 656 -1.58 -14.01 19.10
C LEU A 656 -1.06 -15.38 19.54
N ALA A 657 -1.94 -16.39 19.56
CA ALA A 657 -1.58 -17.77 19.90
C ALA A 657 -0.53 -18.33 18.93
N GLU A 658 -0.73 -18.15 17.62
CA GLU A 658 0.25 -18.54 16.59
C GLU A 658 1.59 -17.81 16.74
N ARG A 659 1.54 -16.48 16.89
CA ARG A 659 2.76 -15.65 16.96
C ARG A 659 3.61 -15.94 18.19
N MET A 660 2.98 -16.33 19.29
CA MET A 660 3.68 -16.64 20.56
C MET A 660 3.96 -18.13 20.74
N ASN A 661 3.42 -18.99 19.85
CA ASN A 661 3.45 -20.44 19.95
C ASN A 661 2.90 -20.93 21.30
N VAL A 662 1.75 -20.41 21.70
CA VAL A 662 1.01 -20.77 22.93
C VAL A 662 -0.39 -21.26 22.56
N ASP A 663 -1.10 -21.86 23.51
CA ASP A 663 -2.47 -22.27 23.27
C ASP A 663 -3.43 -21.05 23.23
N ARG A 664 -4.62 -21.25 22.67
CA ARG A 664 -5.62 -20.17 22.53
C ARG A 664 -6.16 -19.66 23.85
N LYS A 665 -6.11 -20.48 24.91
CA LYS A 665 -6.57 -20.10 26.23
C LYS A 665 -5.57 -19.12 26.84
N GLU A 666 -4.28 -19.43 26.81
CA GLU A 666 -3.22 -18.53 27.28
C GLU A 666 -3.22 -17.20 26.50
N ALA A 667 -3.35 -17.26 25.17
CA ALA A 667 -3.45 -16.04 24.35
C ALA A 667 -4.67 -15.19 24.73
N LYS A 668 -5.81 -15.81 25.02
CA LYS A 668 -7.02 -15.11 25.47
C LYS A 668 -6.81 -14.49 26.85
N GLU A 669 -6.24 -15.22 27.80
CA GLU A 669 -5.94 -14.73 29.14
C GLU A 669 -5.00 -13.51 29.11
N LEU A 670 -4.02 -13.51 28.20
CA LEU A 670 -3.13 -12.36 27.97
C LEU A 670 -3.88 -11.13 27.43
N ILE A 671 -4.77 -11.31 26.46
CA ILE A 671 -5.56 -10.20 25.90
C ILE A 671 -6.54 -9.66 26.94
N ASP A 672 -7.24 -10.54 27.64
CA ASP A 672 -8.20 -10.16 28.68
C ASP A 672 -7.47 -9.42 29.84
N GLY A 673 -6.34 -9.95 30.30
CA GLY A 673 -5.51 -9.31 31.33
C GLY A 673 -4.93 -7.95 30.89
N TYR A 674 -4.60 -7.81 29.62
CA TYR A 674 -4.17 -6.53 29.04
C TYR A 674 -5.29 -5.49 29.13
N PHE A 675 -6.51 -5.82 28.72
CA PHE A 675 -7.63 -4.89 28.77
C PHE A 675 -8.17 -4.65 30.21
N GLU A 676 -8.01 -5.61 31.12
CA GLU A 676 -8.23 -5.37 32.57
C GLU A 676 -7.21 -4.37 33.12
N THR A 677 -5.96 -4.44 32.63
CA THR A 677 -4.89 -3.53 33.04
C THR A 677 -5.06 -2.12 32.45
N TYR A 678 -5.47 -2.05 31.17
CA TYR A 678 -5.60 -0.82 30.41
C TYR A 678 -7.03 -0.66 29.82
N PRO A 679 -8.05 -0.43 30.66
CA PRO A 679 -9.46 -0.42 30.21
C PRO A 679 -9.76 0.71 29.23
N GLN A 680 -9.07 1.87 29.34
CA GLN A 680 -9.29 2.99 28.43
C GLN A 680 -8.72 2.71 27.03
N VAL A 681 -7.69 1.86 26.91
CA VAL A 681 -7.20 1.40 25.61
C VAL A 681 -8.31 0.65 24.85
N LYS A 682 -9.03 -0.24 25.54
CA LYS A 682 -10.16 -0.96 24.93
C LYS A 682 -11.26 0.03 24.49
N SER A 683 -11.61 0.97 25.36
CA SER A 683 -12.61 2.00 25.07
C SER A 683 -12.22 2.85 23.87
N TYR A 684 -10.95 3.25 23.76
CA TYR A 684 -10.41 3.99 22.61
C TYR A 684 -10.53 3.18 21.31
N MET A 685 -10.16 1.90 21.34
CA MET A 685 -10.24 1.04 20.15
C MET A 685 -11.68 0.91 19.64
N ASP A 686 -12.64 0.66 20.55
CA ASP A 686 -14.05 0.55 20.22
C ASP A 686 -14.60 1.88 19.66
N LYS A 687 -14.21 3.00 20.29
CA LYS A 687 -14.58 4.35 19.82
C LYS A 687 -14.00 4.66 18.44
N SER A 688 -12.75 4.28 18.15
CA SER A 688 -12.11 4.50 16.85
C SER A 688 -12.87 3.78 15.73
N ILE A 689 -13.31 2.54 15.97
CA ILE A 689 -14.15 1.80 15.02
C ILE A 689 -15.51 2.50 14.83
N GLN A 690 -16.12 2.98 15.92
CA GLN A 690 -17.40 3.67 15.85
C GLN A 690 -17.28 4.97 15.04
N VAL A 691 -16.27 5.81 15.32
CA VAL A 691 -16.00 7.05 14.56
C VAL A 691 -15.78 6.74 13.08
N ALA A 692 -15.01 5.69 12.77
CA ALA A 692 -14.81 5.27 11.40
C ALA A 692 -16.10 4.87 10.69
N ARG A 693 -17.03 4.19 11.39
CA ARG A 693 -18.35 3.81 10.84
C ARG A 693 -19.28 5.01 10.60
N GLU A 694 -19.18 6.02 11.45
CA GLU A 694 -20.01 7.23 11.38
C GLU A 694 -19.52 8.21 10.31
N HIS A 695 -18.18 8.39 10.21
CA HIS A 695 -17.59 9.41 9.35
C HIS A 695 -16.92 8.86 8.08
N GLY A 696 -16.66 7.55 8.00
CA GLY A 696 -15.95 6.93 6.89
C GLY A 696 -14.44 7.07 6.96
N TYR A 697 -13.88 7.73 7.99
CA TYR A 697 -12.45 7.93 8.20
C TYR A 697 -12.09 8.00 9.68
N VAL A 698 -10.79 7.91 9.97
CA VAL A 698 -10.17 8.22 11.26
C VAL A 698 -9.07 9.27 11.07
N GLU A 699 -8.63 9.91 12.15
CA GLU A 699 -7.65 11.01 12.10
C GLU A 699 -6.46 10.76 13.03
N THR A 700 -5.30 11.29 12.63
CA THR A 700 -4.13 11.43 13.50
C THR A 700 -4.29 12.61 14.46
N ILE A 701 -3.34 12.77 15.41
CA ILE A 701 -3.27 13.93 16.31
C ILE A 701 -3.04 15.27 15.56
N PHE A 702 -2.64 15.21 14.29
CA PHE A 702 -2.47 16.36 13.41
C PHE A 702 -3.58 16.46 12.36
N HIS A 703 -4.70 15.74 12.56
CA HIS A 703 -5.88 15.74 11.68
C HIS A 703 -5.63 15.19 10.28
N ARG A 704 -4.60 14.35 10.09
CA ARG A 704 -4.45 13.56 8.86
C ARG A 704 -5.56 12.54 8.79
N LYS A 705 -6.35 12.57 7.72
CA LYS A 705 -7.48 11.66 7.50
C LYS A 705 -7.01 10.36 6.85
N ARG A 706 -7.51 9.24 7.36
CA ARG A 706 -7.42 7.92 6.75
C ARG A 706 -8.83 7.44 6.42
N PHE A 707 -9.16 7.40 5.15
CA PHE A 707 -10.46 6.93 4.68
C PHE A 707 -10.56 5.41 4.76
N LEU A 708 -11.74 4.90 5.14
CA LEU A 708 -12.00 3.48 5.37
C LEU A 708 -13.32 3.07 4.71
N PRO A 709 -13.40 3.02 3.38
CA PRO A 709 -14.63 2.75 2.65
C PRO A 709 -15.24 1.39 3.00
N ASP A 710 -14.40 0.42 3.39
CA ASP A 710 -14.80 -0.94 3.72
C ASP A 710 -15.25 -1.16 5.18
N ILE A 711 -15.30 -0.10 6.00
CA ILE A 711 -15.60 -0.23 7.44
C ILE A 711 -16.98 -0.81 7.73
N ASN A 712 -17.93 -0.63 6.82
CA ASN A 712 -19.30 -1.15 6.89
C ASN A 712 -19.54 -2.33 5.94
N SER A 713 -18.48 -2.95 5.41
CA SER A 713 -18.58 -4.09 4.50
C SER A 713 -19.33 -5.27 5.13
N ARG A 714 -20.21 -5.90 4.37
CA ARG A 714 -20.90 -7.14 4.78
C ARG A 714 -19.94 -8.32 4.91
N ASN A 715 -18.84 -8.30 4.15
CA ASN A 715 -17.79 -9.32 4.27
C ASN A 715 -16.98 -9.12 5.56
N ALA A 716 -17.09 -10.08 6.49
CA ALA A 716 -16.44 -10.01 7.80
C ALA A 716 -14.90 -9.91 7.73
N VAL A 717 -14.26 -10.50 6.70
CA VAL A 717 -12.80 -10.44 6.52
C VAL A 717 -12.38 -9.04 6.09
N VAL A 718 -13.07 -8.48 5.11
CA VAL A 718 -12.83 -7.12 4.59
C VAL A 718 -13.11 -6.09 5.68
N ARG A 719 -14.26 -6.19 6.34
CA ARG A 719 -14.62 -5.32 7.47
C ARG A 719 -13.59 -5.41 8.61
N GLY A 720 -13.18 -6.62 9.00
CA GLY A 720 -12.18 -6.81 10.05
C GLY A 720 -10.81 -6.19 9.71
N TYR A 721 -10.44 -6.15 8.43
CA TYR A 721 -9.26 -5.42 7.98
C TYR A 721 -9.43 -3.90 8.15
N ALA A 722 -10.58 -3.36 7.75
CA ALA A 722 -10.90 -1.94 7.92
C ALA A 722 -10.98 -1.53 9.42
N GLU A 723 -11.56 -2.38 10.29
CA GLU A 723 -11.60 -2.17 11.73
C GLU A 723 -10.19 -2.11 12.35
N ARG A 724 -9.28 -2.99 11.93
CA ARG A 724 -7.87 -2.92 12.36
C ARG A 724 -7.20 -1.63 11.91
N ASN A 725 -7.45 -1.20 10.69
CA ASN A 725 -6.92 0.07 10.19
C ASN A 725 -7.51 1.28 10.95
N ALA A 726 -8.77 1.22 11.37
CA ALA A 726 -9.39 2.27 12.18
C ALA A 726 -8.66 2.48 13.53
N ILE A 727 -8.15 1.40 14.13
CA ILE A 727 -7.37 1.46 15.38
C ILE A 727 -5.94 1.94 15.10
N ASN A 728 -5.34 1.43 14.05
CA ASN A 728 -3.90 1.52 13.79
C ASN A 728 -3.48 2.81 13.12
N ALA A 729 -4.29 3.30 12.16
CA ALA A 729 -3.92 4.46 11.34
C ALA A 729 -3.72 5.74 12.16
N PRO A 730 -4.54 6.06 13.18
CA PRO A 730 -4.28 7.21 14.05
C PRO A 730 -2.93 7.14 14.75
N ILE A 731 -2.50 5.95 15.18
CA ILE A 731 -1.25 5.74 15.92
C ILE A 731 -0.04 5.86 15.00
N GLN A 732 -0.02 5.06 13.94
CA GLN A 732 1.07 5.05 12.97
C GLN A 732 1.21 6.38 12.24
N GLY A 733 0.09 6.99 11.87
CA GLY A 733 0.09 8.27 11.20
C GLY A 733 0.57 9.39 12.12
N SER A 734 0.17 9.39 13.38
CA SER A 734 0.68 10.36 14.37
C SER A 734 2.19 10.21 14.59
N ALA A 735 2.71 8.98 14.65
CA ALA A 735 4.14 8.76 14.72
C ALA A 735 4.88 9.30 13.49
N ALA A 736 4.32 9.08 12.29
CA ALA A 736 4.87 9.62 11.05
C ALA A 736 4.85 11.16 11.01
N ASP A 737 3.79 11.78 11.49
CA ASP A 737 3.69 13.24 11.55
C ASP A 737 4.69 13.82 12.57
N ILE A 738 4.84 13.20 13.74
CA ILE A 738 5.80 13.62 14.78
C ILE A 738 7.23 13.61 14.25
N ILE A 739 7.66 12.54 13.58
CA ILE A 739 9.03 12.48 13.04
C ILE A 739 9.25 13.50 11.92
N LYS A 740 8.25 13.78 11.08
CA LYS A 740 8.31 14.81 10.06
C LYS A 740 8.52 16.20 10.67
N VAL A 741 7.81 16.51 11.74
CA VAL A 741 7.99 17.76 12.50
C VAL A 741 9.42 17.83 13.08
N ALA A 742 9.90 16.74 13.67
CA ALA A 742 11.26 16.70 14.21
C ALA A 742 12.31 16.93 13.12
N MET A 743 12.17 16.25 11.97
CA MET A 743 13.07 16.39 10.81
C MET A 743 13.14 17.84 10.32
N ALA A 744 12.00 18.51 10.15
CA ALA A 744 11.93 19.89 9.73
C ALA A 744 12.62 20.83 10.73
N ARG A 745 12.38 20.66 12.03
CA ARG A 745 13.00 21.49 13.07
C ARG A 745 14.50 21.26 13.21
N ILE A 746 14.96 20.03 13.14
CA ILE A 746 16.39 19.68 13.15
C ILE A 746 17.09 20.34 11.96
N TYR A 747 16.51 20.24 10.76
CA TYR A 747 17.07 20.83 9.56
C TYR A 747 17.21 22.36 9.68
N GLU A 748 16.16 23.05 10.13
CA GLU A 748 16.19 24.51 10.33
C GLU A 748 17.20 24.91 11.41
N ARG A 749 17.31 24.15 12.51
CA ARG A 749 18.32 24.43 13.54
C ARG A 749 19.74 24.21 13.02
N PHE A 750 20.00 23.14 12.28
CA PHE A 750 21.32 22.91 11.68
C PHE A 750 21.72 24.08 10.77
N LYS A 751 20.76 24.56 9.97
CA LYS A 751 20.96 25.71 9.10
C LYS A 751 21.21 27.01 9.88
N ALA A 752 20.41 27.29 10.89
CA ALA A 752 20.52 28.51 11.72
C ALA A 752 21.83 28.53 12.55
N GLU A 753 22.28 27.38 13.04
CA GLU A 753 23.50 27.26 13.84
C GLU A 753 24.76 27.03 12.98
N GLY A 754 24.60 26.92 11.65
CA GLY A 754 25.69 26.76 10.69
C GLY A 754 26.43 25.41 10.82
N LEU A 755 25.74 24.36 11.33
CA LEU A 755 26.29 23.02 11.51
C LEU A 755 26.55 22.36 10.15
N LYS A 756 27.62 21.57 10.08
CA LYS A 756 28.01 20.81 8.90
C LYS A 756 27.54 19.36 8.96
N ALA A 757 26.97 18.94 10.07
CA ALA A 757 26.33 17.65 10.23
C ALA A 757 25.24 17.47 9.17
N LYS A 758 25.12 16.27 8.63
CA LYS A 758 24.17 15.94 7.56
C LYS A 758 23.20 14.87 8.03
N MET A 759 21.90 15.10 7.88
CA MET A 759 20.92 14.02 7.92
C MET A 759 21.08 13.21 6.64
N ILE A 760 21.22 11.88 6.74
CA ILE A 760 21.56 11.01 5.60
C ILE A 760 20.52 9.90 5.35
N LEU A 761 19.80 9.47 6.38
CA LEU A 761 18.74 8.46 6.26
C LEU A 761 17.63 8.72 7.26
N GLN A 762 16.42 8.31 6.88
CA GLN A 762 15.26 8.16 7.75
C GLN A 762 14.70 6.75 7.59
N VAL A 763 14.56 6.01 8.68
CA VAL A 763 14.10 4.61 8.67
C VAL A 763 13.05 4.42 9.77
N HIS A 764 11.77 4.37 9.41
CA HIS A 764 10.63 4.27 10.32
C HIS A 764 10.56 5.41 11.35
N ASP A 765 11.05 5.21 12.56
CA ASP A 765 11.12 6.14 13.70
C ASP A 765 12.56 6.57 14.03
N GLU A 766 13.53 6.19 13.19
CA GLU A 766 14.96 6.44 13.31
C GLU A 766 15.44 7.51 12.33
N LEU A 767 16.31 8.42 12.80
CA LEU A 767 17.04 9.41 12.01
C LEU A 767 18.55 9.15 12.10
N ASN A 768 19.22 9.18 10.96
CA ASN A 768 20.63 8.87 10.86
C ASN A 768 21.42 10.05 10.29
N PHE A 769 22.59 10.31 10.86
CA PHE A 769 23.40 11.47 10.56
C PHE A 769 24.88 11.10 10.35
N SER A 770 25.55 11.88 9.49
CA SER A 770 26.99 11.96 9.37
C SER A 770 27.46 13.25 10.06
N VAL A 771 28.19 13.12 11.18
CA VAL A 771 28.49 14.23 12.08
C VAL A 771 29.97 14.46 12.24
N PRO A 772 30.51 15.67 11.92
CA PRO A 772 31.88 16.03 12.18
C PRO A 772 32.24 15.91 13.66
N ALA A 773 33.46 15.44 13.96
CA ALA A 773 33.87 15.15 15.33
C ALA A 773 33.70 16.34 16.30
N LYS A 774 33.85 17.57 15.80
CA LYS A 774 33.71 18.80 16.59
C LYS A 774 32.26 19.21 16.92
N GLU A 775 31.29 18.61 16.21
CA GLU A 775 29.87 18.98 16.32
C GLU A 775 29.06 17.94 17.12
N LYS A 776 29.70 16.87 17.62
CA LYS A 776 28.99 15.75 18.26
C LYS A 776 28.06 16.19 19.37
N GLU A 777 28.57 16.93 20.36
CA GLU A 777 27.77 17.31 21.55
C GLU A 777 26.58 18.20 21.19
N ILE A 778 26.80 19.17 20.29
CA ILE A 778 25.73 20.08 19.87
C ILE A 778 24.69 19.38 19.00
N VAL A 779 25.10 18.51 18.09
CA VAL A 779 24.20 17.73 17.23
C VAL A 779 23.36 16.79 18.07
N GLU A 780 23.94 16.04 19.00
CA GLU A 780 23.19 15.18 19.92
C GLU A 780 22.15 15.99 20.70
N GLN A 781 22.56 17.10 21.29
CA GLN A 781 21.64 17.96 22.01
C GLN A 781 20.49 18.46 21.14
N VAL A 782 20.77 18.99 19.95
CA VAL A 782 19.76 19.51 19.02
C VAL A 782 18.80 18.42 18.57
N VAL A 783 19.32 17.25 18.14
CA VAL A 783 18.50 16.17 17.62
C VAL A 783 17.57 15.62 18.71
N ILE A 784 18.11 15.30 19.89
CA ILE A 784 17.29 14.78 20.98
C ILE A 784 16.25 15.81 21.44
N GLU A 785 16.65 17.08 21.58
CA GLU A 785 15.73 18.16 21.97
C GLU A 785 14.57 18.30 20.99
N GLU A 786 14.82 18.37 19.68
CA GLU A 786 13.77 18.55 18.68
C GLU A 786 12.91 17.30 18.50
N MET A 787 13.48 16.08 18.64
CA MET A 787 12.69 14.85 18.66
C MET A 787 11.77 14.79 19.89
N GLU A 788 12.28 15.04 21.09
CA GLU A 788 11.48 14.96 22.31
C GLU A 788 10.44 16.09 22.41
N LYS A 789 10.68 17.25 21.80
CA LYS A 789 9.76 18.40 21.77
C LYS A 789 8.89 18.51 20.52
N ALA A 790 8.95 17.54 19.61
CA ALA A 790 8.21 17.58 18.36
C ALA A 790 6.70 17.74 18.57
N TYR A 791 6.15 17.08 19.60
CA TYR A 791 4.75 17.21 19.99
C TYR A 791 4.59 17.02 21.50
N ARG A 792 3.67 17.78 22.12
CA ARG A 792 3.37 17.69 23.55
C ARG A 792 2.24 16.69 23.81
N MET A 793 2.55 15.59 24.47
CA MET A 793 1.59 14.55 24.87
C MET A 793 1.42 14.46 26.39
N HIS A 794 0.47 13.62 26.84
CA HIS A 794 0.31 13.28 28.27
C HIS A 794 1.51 12.50 28.83
N VAL A 795 2.25 11.83 27.98
CA VAL A 795 3.52 11.17 28.27
C VAL A 795 4.64 11.81 27.45
N PRO A 796 5.85 12.01 27.99
CA PRO A 796 6.94 12.64 27.23
C PRO A 796 7.36 11.73 26.05
N LEU A 797 7.66 12.33 24.91
CA LEU A 797 8.43 11.67 23.88
C LEU A 797 9.85 11.42 24.41
N LYS A 798 10.44 10.29 24.02
CA LYS A 798 11.82 9.93 24.35
C LYS A 798 12.52 9.45 23.11
N ALA A 799 13.74 9.93 22.90
CA ALA A 799 14.62 9.49 21.85
C ALA A 799 15.87 8.85 22.46
N ASP A 800 16.16 7.63 22.05
CA ASP A 800 17.40 6.94 22.36
C ASP A 800 18.39 7.25 21.24
N CYS A 801 19.69 7.36 21.54
CA CYS A 801 20.69 7.67 20.55
C CYS A 801 21.97 6.88 20.75
N GLY A 802 22.74 6.74 19.68
CA GLY A 802 24.02 6.07 19.70
C GLY A 802 25.01 6.62 18.67
N TRP A 803 26.28 6.34 18.91
CA TRP A 803 27.43 6.76 18.11
C TRP A 803 28.23 5.55 17.64
N GLY A 804 28.66 5.58 16.39
CA GLY A 804 29.49 4.50 15.85
C GLY A 804 30.35 4.95 14.67
N THR A 805 31.07 4.01 14.11
CA THR A 805 31.81 4.15 12.86
C THR A 805 30.96 3.74 11.65
N ASN A 806 29.82 3.12 11.92
CA ASN A 806 28.85 2.65 10.93
C ASN A 806 27.45 2.61 11.55
N TRP A 807 26.45 2.34 10.74
CA TRP A 807 25.05 2.33 11.18
C TRP A 807 24.75 1.27 12.26
N LEU A 808 25.34 0.06 12.16
CA LEU A 808 25.10 -0.98 13.15
C LEU A 808 25.61 -0.62 14.55
N GLU A 809 26.79 0.00 14.62
CA GLU A 809 27.38 0.40 15.90
C GLU A 809 26.62 1.56 16.56
N ALA A 810 26.00 2.41 15.76
CA ALA A 810 25.27 3.58 16.22
C ALA A 810 23.83 3.28 16.64
N HIS A 811 23.27 2.09 16.29
CA HIS A 811 21.86 1.73 16.53
C HIS A 811 21.60 0.95 17.83
#